data_812509f0310ff1c8d06b8332dc6f9f16
#
_entry.id   812509f0310ff1c8d06b8332dc6f9f16
#
_cell.length_a   1.000
_cell.length_b   1.000
_cell.length_c   1.000
_cell.angle_alpha   90.00
_cell.angle_beta   90.00
_cell.angle_gamma   90.00
#
_symmetry.space_group_name_H-M   'P 1'
#
loop_
_entity.id
_entity.type
_entity.pdbx_description
1 polymer ?
#
loop_
_entity_poly.entity_id
_entity_poly.type
_entity_poly.pdbx_seq_one_letter_code
_entity_poly.pdbx_strand_id
1 'polypeptide(L)'
;MDKAIFETAHLAALNDQQRAAVEAVNGPVLLLAVPGSGKTTVLITRLGYMTEVCGIAPEAILTMTYTVAATQEMRARFAARFGGELAARLEFRTINGVAARIIALYSRMYGRTPPELIRNESETTPLLMRLWQDTNHEYPAESTVKDLRTAITYIKNMCLTDAELDELETDIENLPDLYRGYQKALKAAHKMDYDDQLCFALQILRGAPAVAAAFRKRYKYFCVDESQDTSKVQHEIIRVLAQESGNIFMVGDEDQSIYGFRAAYPQALMDFEKTYPGAQILLMEQNYRSTEPILEAANRFVARNRYRRPKTIAPTQGPGAPLQIVTVPRRADQLPFLFETAQHCDTETAVLFRNHESALPIIDLCERRGIPYACKAVDQIFFTNKIVRDVTDIFTLAAHPADGETFLRCYYKFGVPVTRAQALFACNQARQYGQGCWTALLNEDSIRPRTRAAMADVADGLARLPKMAADDAVRFLADQLGYGKYLDKNGMDRTKLAVLEMLGTQEPTPWHLLRRLEKLRSIIQNHENPPGCRFLLSTIHSAKGLEYDRVILLDVLDGILPAKPELCCRTPGETQQYEEDRRLFYVAMTRARQQLVLFDCAAERSAFVDEVLSGLPGQRKRHDAEPAGRRTPPPAARAPLPPVDVDSITAVGAHVRHAVFGPGTVESVAGRRVTVRFTAGPRTLDAQVVAERHLMWAE
;
A
#
# COMPACT_ATOMS: atom_id res chain seq x y z
N MET A 1 27.31 -24.44 31.04
CA MET A 1 27.01 -23.54 32.20
C MET A 1 26.09 -24.29 33.18
N ASP A 2 26.23 -24.07 34.49
CA ASP A 2 25.26 -24.59 35.47
C ASP A 2 23.90 -23.95 35.27
N LYS A 3 22.82 -24.74 35.41
CA LYS A 3 21.44 -24.27 35.19
C LYS A 3 21.09 -23.11 36.11
N ALA A 4 21.45 -23.14 37.37
CA ALA A 4 21.17 -22.11 38.35
C ALA A 4 21.88 -20.77 38.02
N ILE A 5 23.10 -20.86 37.49
CA ILE A 5 23.84 -19.68 37.00
C ILE A 5 23.15 -19.09 35.78
N PHE A 6 22.72 -19.91 34.83
CA PHE A 6 22.00 -19.48 33.65
C PHE A 6 20.65 -18.83 34.00
N GLU A 7 19.91 -19.44 34.93
CA GLU A 7 18.65 -18.90 35.43
C GLU A 7 18.82 -17.49 35.98
N THR A 8 19.82 -17.30 36.85
CA THR A 8 20.10 -15.99 37.44
C THR A 8 20.54 -14.96 36.40
N ALA A 9 21.39 -15.35 35.44
CA ALA A 9 21.98 -14.42 34.48
C ALA A 9 21.04 -14.08 33.30
N HIS A 10 20.19 -15.01 32.88
CA HIS A 10 19.48 -14.91 31.61
C HIS A 10 17.96 -15.10 31.69
N LEU A 11 17.44 -15.82 32.72
CA LEU A 11 15.99 -16.07 32.85
C LEU A 11 15.31 -15.17 33.89
N ALA A 12 16.06 -14.58 34.83
CA ALA A 12 15.48 -13.75 35.91
C ALA A 12 14.67 -12.54 35.39
N ALA A 13 15.05 -11.98 34.22
CA ALA A 13 14.34 -10.85 33.59
C ALA A 13 13.17 -11.28 32.70
N LEU A 14 12.96 -12.57 32.50
CA LEU A 14 11.88 -13.11 31.68
C LEU A 14 10.61 -13.36 32.52
N ASN A 15 9.44 -13.09 31.95
CA ASN A 15 8.18 -13.52 32.55
C ASN A 15 7.97 -15.04 32.38
N ASP A 16 6.95 -15.60 33.03
CA ASP A 16 6.68 -17.04 33.06
C ASP A 16 6.42 -17.62 31.65
N GLN A 17 5.68 -16.87 30.79
CA GLN A 17 5.42 -17.28 29.40
C GLN A 17 6.70 -17.32 28.56
N GLN A 18 7.54 -16.31 28.70
CA GLN A 18 8.85 -16.25 28.02
C GLN A 18 9.78 -17.36 28.51
N ARG A 19 9.80 -17.59 29.82
CA ARG A 19 10.62 -18.67 30.44
C ARG A 19 10.18 -20.04 29.95
N ALA A 20 8.87 -20.34 29.97
CA ALA A 20 8.31 -21.59 29.45
C ALA A 20 8.72 -21.83 27.98
N ALA A 21 8.71 -20.77 27.14
CA ALA A 21 9.12 -20.86 25.74
C ALA A 21 10.63 -21.12 25.57
N VAL A 22 11.47 -20.60 26.46
CA VAL A 22 12.92 -20.90 26.47
C VAL A 22 13.17 -22.35 26.84
N GLU A 23 12.50 -22.89 27.86
CA GLU A 23 12.71 -24.22 28.42
C GLU A 23 12.07 -25.37 27.63
N ALA A 24 11.08 -25.08 26.76
CA ALA A 24 10.42 -26.08 25.90
C ALA A 24 11.34 -26.53 24.75
N VAL A 25 12.40 -27.27 25.04
CA VAL A 25 13.50 -27.60 24.10
C VAL A 25 13.11 -28.68 23.10
N ASN A 26 12.45 -29.74 23.52
CA ASN A 26 12.19 -30.94 22.71
C ASN A 26 10.75 -30.97 22.20
N GLY A 27 10.57 -31.65 21.05
CA GLY A 27 9.28 -31.82 20.39
C GLY A 27 8.89 -30.61 19.53
N PRO A 28 7.72 -30.68 18.89
CA PRO A 28 7.19 -29.58 18.10
C PRO A 28 6.52 -28.53 19.01
N VAL A 29 6.96 -27.30 18.89
CA VAL A 29 6.47 -26.13 19.66
C VAL A 29 6.09 -24.99 18.74
N LEU A 30 4.90 -24.46 18.87
CA LEU A 30 4.48 -23.21 18.27
C LEU A 30 4.36 -22.15 19.37
N LEU A 31 5.14 -21.10 19.26
CA LEU A 31 5.06 -19.92 20.11
C LEU A 31 4.28 -18.82 19.40
N LEU A 32 3.05 -18.58 19.84
CA LEU A 32 2.24 -17.46 19.38
C LEU A 32 2.57 -16.23 20.22
N ALA A 33 3.20 -15.26 19.59
CA ALA A 33 3.82 -14.15 20.29
C ALA A 33 3.30 -12.82 19.75
N VAL A 34 2.50 -12.10 20.55
CA VAL A 34 1.92 -10.80 20.18
C VAL A 34 2.99 -9.76 19.86
N PRO A 35 2.65 -8.66 19.16
CA PRO A 35 3.60 -7.56 18.93
C PRO A 35 4.22 -7.07 20.24
N GLY A 36 5.53 -6.75 20.23
CA GLY A 36 6.21 -6.21 21.41
C GLY A 36 6.37 -7.16 22.59
N SER A 37 6.11 -8.47 22.44
CA SER A 37 6.26 -9.48 23.52
C SER A 37 7.67 -10.00 23.73
N GLY A 38 8.67 -9.54 22.95
CA GLY A 38 10.06 -9.98 23.11
C GLY A 38 10.41 -11.26 22.36
N LYS A 39 9.75 -11.58 21.24
CA LYS A 39 10.03 -12.79 20.40
C LYS A 39 11.52 -13.06 20.19
N THR A 40 12.26 -12.07 19.71
CA THR A 40 13.69 -12.22 19.42
C THR A 40 14.51 -12.48 20.68
N THR A 41 14.17 -11.85 21.81
CA THR A 41 14.83 -12.05 23.10
C THR A 41 14.64 -13.51 23.57
N VAL A 42 13.44 -14.03 23.47
CA VAL A 42 13.11 -15.42 23.82
C VAL A 42 13.87 -16.39 22.92
N LEU A 43 13.86 -16.19 21.61
CA LEU A 43 14.56 -17.08 20.67
C LEU A 43 16.06 -17.09 20.91
N ILE A 44 16.70 -15.93 21.11
CA ILE A 44 18.12 -15.81 21.44
C ILE A 44 18.44 -16.49 22.78
N THR A 45 17.63 -16.27 23.82
CA THR A 45 17.85 -16.89 25.14
C THR A 45 17.66 -18.39 25.07
N ARG A 46 16.67 -18.88 24.31
CA ARG A 46 16.46 -20.33 24.05
C ARG A 46 17.67 -20.95 23.40
N LEU A 47 18.26 -20.35 22.36
CA LEU A 47 19.47 -20.85 21.73
C LEU A 47 20.65 -20.97 22.72
N GLY A 48 20.80 -19.97 23.60
CA GLY A 48 21.77 -20.02 24.69
C GLY A 48 21.48 -21.14 25.70
N TYR A 49 20.21 -21.27 26.10
CA TYR A 49 19.78 -22.35 27.00
C TYR A 49 20.05 -23.76 26.42
N MET A 50 19.73 -23.96 25.14
CA MET A 50 19.98 -25.22 24.43
C MET A 50 21.47 -25.56 24.39
N THR A 51 22.34 -24.59 24.15
CA THR A 51 23.78 -24.82 24.00
C THR A 51 24.52 -24.91 25.34
N GLU A 52 24.24 -23.97 26.25
CA GLU A 52 25.00 -23.81 27.49
C GLU A 52 24.48 -24.70 28.63
N VAL A 53 23.17 -24.97 28.71
CA VAL A 53 22.54 -25.72 29.77
C VAL A 53 22.22 -27.14 29.32
N CYS A 54 21.59 -27.33 28.16
CA CYS A 54 21.22 -28.63 27.66
C CYS A 54 22.38 -29.36 26.97
N GLY A 55 23.53 -28.70 26.71
CA GLY A 55 24.69 -29.29 26.07
C GLY A 55 24.49 -29.68 24.61
N ILE A 56 23.50 -29.09 23.95
CA ILE A 56 23.22 -29.34 22.52
C ILE A 56 24.32 -28.71 21.68
N ALA A 57 24.95 -29.50 20.79
CA ALA A 57 25.95 -28.98 19.88
C ALA A 57 25.40 -27.84 19.01
N PRO A 58 26.05 -26.67 18.99
CA PRO A 58 25.54 -25.52 18.20
C PRO A 58 25.32 -25.84 16.72
N GLU A 59 26.17 -26.71 16.15
CA GLU A 59 26.09 -27.13 14.75
C GLU A 59 24.87 -28.02 14.44
N ALA A 60 24.21 -28.57 15.48
CA ALA A 60 22.98 -29.34 15.34
C ALA A 60 21.72 -28.50 15.34
N ILE A 61 21.84 -27.17 15.52
CA ILE A 61 20.72 -26.22 15.55
C ILE A 61 20.72 -25.41 14.26
N LEU A 62 19.60 -25.42 13.56
CA LEU A 62 19.36 -24.57 12.38
C LEU A 62 18.30 -23.52 12.71
N THR A 63 18.71 -22.26 12.73
CA THR A 63 17.80 -21.12 12.94
C THR A 63 17.51 -20.43 11.60
N MET A 64 16.24 -20.34 11.27
CA MET A 64 15.75 -19.81 9.99
C MET A 64 14.97 -18.51 10.20
N THR A 65 15.25 -17.52 9.36
CA THR A 65 14.57 -16.22 9.34
C THR A 65 14.08 -15.89 7.94
N TYR A 66 13.21 -14.88 7.83
CA TYR A 66 12.66 -14.46 6.55
C TYR A 66 13.66 -13.63 5.70
N THR A 67 14.48 -12.77 6.32
CA THR A 67 15.40 -11.86 5.62
C THR A 67 16.85 -12.04 6.03
N VAL A 68 17.77 -11.63 5.13
CA VAL A 68 19.21 -11.62 5.41
C VAL A 68 19.54 -10.66 6.56
N ALA A 69 18.87 -9.49 6.60
CA ALA A 69 19.07 -8.52 7.67
C ALA A 69 18.68 -9.10 9.04
N ALA A 70 17.53 -9.77 9.15
CA ALA A 70 17.11 -10.45 10.39
C ALA A 70 18.10 -11.55 10.80
N THR A 71 18.65 -12.28 9.83
CA THR A 71 19.70 -13.31 10.09
C THR A 71 20.95 -12.69 10.72
N GLN A 72 21.40 -11.56 10.18
CA GLN A 72 22.60 -10.85 10.68
C GLN A 72 22.35 -10.23 12.05
N GLU A 73 21.19 -9.59 12.23
CA GLU A 73 20.80 -9.00 13.50
C GLU A 73 20.70 -10.04 14.62
N MET A 74 20.04 -11.16 14.33
CA MET A 74 19.89 -12.25 15.30
C MET A 74 21.25 -12.83 15.72
N ARG A 75 22.15 -13.04 14.75
CA ARG A 75 23.54 -13.47 15.03
C ARG A 75 24.30 -12.45 15.89
N ALA A 76 24.18 -11.16 15.57
CA ALA A 76 24.84 -10.09 16.32
C ALA A 76 24.31 -10.00 17.77
N ARG A 77 22.99 -10.05 17.96
CA ARG A 77 22.35 -10.06 19.28
C ARG A 77 22.75 -11.31 20.09
N PHE A 78 22.83 -12.48 19.45
CA PHE A 78 23.30 -13.70 20.10
C PHE A 78 24.77 -13.57 20.51
N ALA A 79 25.63 -13.08 19.62
CA ALA A 79 27.07 -12.87 19.90
C ALA A 79 27.30 -11.90 21.06
N ALA A 80 26.53 -10.81 21.11
CA ALA A 80 26.60 -9.83 22.19
C ALA A 80 26.22 -10.42 23.57
N ARG A 81 25.34 -11.42 23.59
CA ARG A 81 24.83 -12.01 24.85
C ARG A 81 25.59 -13.27 25.28
N PHE A 82 26.04 -14.12 24.35
CA PHE A 82 26.64 -15.43 24.62
C PHE A 82 28.05 -15.61 24.04
N GLY A 83 28.60 -14.56 23.43
CA GLY A 83 29.96 -14.56 22.88
C GLY A 83 30.02 -14.92 21.39
N GLY A 84 31.03 -14.31 20.72
CA GLY A 84 31.21 -14.45 19.27
C GLY A 84 31.62 -15.85 18.81
N GLU A 85 32.39 -16.60 19.64
CA GLU A 85 32.82 -17.96 19.34
C GLU A 85 31.63 -18.93 19.22
N LEU A 86 30.70 -18.87 20.17
CA LEU A 86 29.48 -19.68 20.15
C LEU A 86 28.58 -19.29 18.99
N ALA A 87 28.43 -17.97 18.72
CA ALA A 87 27.66 -17.44 17.61
C ALA A 87 28.19 -17.89 16.23
N ALA A 88 29.50 -18.07 16.08
CA ALA A 88 30.12 -18.53 14.85
C ALA A 88 29.80 -19.99 14.53
N ARG A 89 29.56 -20.83 15.58
CA ARG A 89 29.21 -22.22 15.45
C ARG A 89 27.74 -22.48 15.19
N LEU A 90 26.85 -21.57 15.59
CA LEU A 90 25.40 -21.65 15.30
C LEU A 90 25.10 -21.31 13.84
N GLU A 91 24.17 -22.02 13.26
CA GLU A 91 23.71 -21.79 11.89
C GLU A 91 22.49 -20.89 11.87
N PHE A 92 22.69 -19.63 11.42
CA PHE A 92 21.61 -18.68 11.15
C PHE A 92 21.51 -18.48 9.64
N ARG A 93 20.35 -18.73 9.04
CA ARG A 93 20.11 -18.59 7.59
C ARG A 93 18.71 -18.12 7.26
N THR A 94 18.56 -17.56 6.07
CA THR A 94 17.24 -17.47 5.44
C THR A 94 16.81 -18.83 4.91
N ILE A 95 15.50 -19.05 4.78
CA ILE A 95 14.98 -20.32 4.22
C ILE A 95 15.49 -20.53 2.79
N ASN A 96 15.57 -19.47 1.97
CA ASN A 96 16.19 -19.52 0.63
C ASN A 96 17.68 -19.90 0.70
N GLY A 97 18.40 -19.44 1.72
CA GLY A 97 19.78 -19.84 1.94
C GLY A 97 19.93 -21.33 2.29
N VAL A 98 18.95 -21.92 2.98
CA VAL A 98 18.89 -23.37 3.22
C VAL A 98 18.59 -24.10 1.90
N ALA A 99 17.64 -23.62 1.10
CA ALA A 99 17.31 -24.19 -0.22
C ALA A 99 18.54 -24.21 -1.16
N ALA A 100 19.30 -23.11 -1.20
CA ALA A 100 20.55 -23.06 -1.96
C ALA A 100 21.55 -24.15 -1.54
N ARG A 101 21.68 -24.42 -0.24
CA ARG A 101 22.57 -25.49 0.27
C ARG A 101 22.06 -26.89 -0.07
N ILE A 102 20.76 -27.12 -0.07
CA ILE A 102 20.15 -28.38 -0.50
C ILE A 102 20.51 -28.66 -1.94
N ILE A 103 20.34 -27.68 -2.84
CA ILE A 103 20.67 -27.77 -4.25
C ILE A 103 22.18 -28.01 -4.43
N ALA A 104 23.04 -27.27 -3.73
CA ALA A 104 24.48 -27.42 -3.81
C ALA A 104 24.96 -28.80 -3.32
N LEU A 105 24.33 -29.34 -2.27
CA LEU A 105 24.66 -30.72 -1.80
C LEU A 105 24.25 -31.77 -2.83
N TYR A 106 23.03 -31.65 -3.37
CA TYR A 106 22.52 -32.53 -4.43
C TYR A 106 23.46 -32.50 -5.65
N SER A 107 23.84 -31.30 -6.10
CA SER A 107 24.75 -31.14 -7.24
C SER A 107 26.08 -31.85 -7.04
N ARG A 108 26.67 -31.74 -5.85
CA ARG A 108 27.93 -32.43 -5.50
C ARG A 108 27.76 -33.94 -5.44
N MET A 109 26.67 -34.42 -4.83
CA MET A 109 26.46 -35.87 -4.65
C MET A 109 26.16 -36.62 -5.95
N TYR A 110 25.48 -35.93 -6.89
CA TYR A 110 25.00 -36.53 -8.14
C TYR A 110 25.70 -36.03 -9.41
N GLY A 111 26.75 -35.19 -9.28
CA GLY A 111 27.49 -34.64 -10.42
C GLY A 111 26.60 -33.81 -11.35
N ARG A 112 25.62 -33.09 -10.82
CA ARG A 112 24.70 -32.26 -11.59
C ARG A 112 25.09 -30.79 -11.50
N THR A 113 25.01 -30.06 -12.63
CA THR A 113 25.14 -28.60 -12.63
C THR A 113 23.78 -27.98 -12.29
N PRO A 114 23.67 -27.17 -11.24
CA PRO A 114 22.38 -26.52 -10.92
C PRO A 114 22.10 -25.42 -11.96
N PRO A 115 20.82 -25.05 -12.21
CA PRO A 115 20.48 -23.88 -12.97
C PRO A 115 21.08 -22.61 -12.34
N GLU A 116 21.40 -21.63 -13.19
CA GLU A 116 21.90 -20.32 -12.76
C GLU A 116 20.77 -19.53 -12.06
N LEU A 117 21.07 -18.96 -10.90
CA LEU A 117 20.10 -18.16 -10.16
C LEU A 117 20.02 -16.74 -10.73
N ILE A 118 18.87 -16.35 -11.21
CA ILE A 118 18.53 -14.98 -11.58
C ILE A 118 18.42 -14.14 -10.30
N ARG A 119 19.27 -13.12 -10.18
CA ARG A 119 19.32 -12.26 -8.99
C ARG A 119 18.64 -10.92 -9.17
N ASN A 120 18.42 -10.50 -10.42
CA ASN A 120 17.86 -9.20 -10.76
C ASN A 120 16.56 -9.39 -11.55
N GLU A 121 15.49 -8.74 -11.10
CA GLU A 121 14.20 -8.73 -11.80
C GLU A 121 14.28 -8.15 -13.22
N SER A 122 15.26 -7.27 -13.49
CA SER A 122 15.50 -6.74 -14.83
C SER A 122 15.79 -7.81 -15.88
N GLU A 123 16.30 -8.99 -15.48
CA GLU A 123 16.55 -10.11 -16.39
C GLU A 123 15.24 -10.82 -16.80
N THR A 124 14.23 -10.86 -15.91
CA THR A 124 12.97 -11.55 -16.19
C THR A 124 11.93 -10.63 -16.84
N THR A 125 12.03 -9.32 -16.65
CA THR A 125 11.08 -8.34 -17.20
C THR A 125 10.91 -8.46 -18.71
N PRO A 126 11.98 -8.47 -19.55
CA PRO A 126 11.82 -8.62 -21.00
C PRO A 126 11.19 -9.95 -21.41
N LEU A 127 11.46 -11.03 -20.66
CA LEU A 127 10.84 -12.32 -20.88
C LEU A 127 9.32 -12.28 -20.62
N LEU A 128 8.91 -11.72 -19.50
CA LEU A 128 7.50 -11.60 -19.14
C LEU A 128 6.74 -10.71 -20.13
N MET A 129 7.34 -9.60 -20.56
CA MET A 129 6.77 -8.72 -21.59
C MET A 129 6.55 -9.44 -22.92
N ARG A 130 7.54 -10.22 -23.36
CA ARG A 130 7.43 -11.01 -24.60
C ARG A 130 6.36 -12.09 -24.48
N LEU A 131 6.35 -12.86 -23.40
CA LEU A 131 5.34 -13.89 -23.18
C LEU A 131 3.93 -13.30 -23.17
N TRP A 132 3.73 -12.17 -22.52
CA TRP A 132 2.45 -11.48 -22.55
C TRP A 132 2.03 -11.09 -23.96
N GLN A 133 2.96 -10.46 -24.71
CA GLN A 133 2.70 -10.03 -26.08
C GLN A 133 2.40 -11.22 -27.03
N ASP A 134 3.13 -12.32 -26.87
CA ASP A 134 2.95 -13.51 -27.71
C ASP A 134 1.60 -14.22 -27.39
N THR A 135 1.15 -14.18 -26.12
CA THR A 135 -0.06 -14.87 -25.66
C THR A 135 -1.31 -14.00 -25.83
N ASN A 136 -1.24 -12.72 -25.46
CA ASN A 136 -2.41 -11.81 -25.41
C ASN A 136 -2.46 -10.84 -26.60
N HIS A 137 -1.47 -10.85 -27.50
CA HIS A 137 -1.35 -10.01 -28.70
C HIS A 137 -1.41 -8.50 -28.43
N GLU A 138 -1.05 -8.09 -27.20
CA GLU A 138 -0.95 -6.69 -26.80
C GLU A 138 0.32 -6.43 -26.01
N TYR A 139 0.76 -5.16 -25.95
CA TYR A 139 1.94 -4.78 -25.19
C TYR A 139 1.55 -4.53 -23.72
N PRO A 140 2.18 -5.21 -22.73
CA PRO A 140 1.78 -5.09 -21.33
C PRO A 140 2.19 -3.75 -20.75
N ALA A 141 1.35 -3.21 -19.84
CA ALA A 141 1.75 -2.12 -18.98
C ALA A 141 2.76 -2.63 -17.91
N GLU A 142 3.54 -1.72 -17.32
CA GLU A 142 4.48 -2.07 -16.24
C GLU A 142 3.77 -2.70 -15.03
N SER A 143 2.56 -2.21 -14.69
CA SER A 143 1.70 -2.81 -13.67
C SER A 143 1.32 -4.24 -14.01
N THR A 144 0.94 -4.52 -15.26
CA THR A 144 0.58 -5.87 -15.73
C THR A 144 1.74 -6.85 -15.57
N VAL A 145 2.97 -6.43 -15.88
CA VAL A 145 4.17 -7.27 -15.69
C VAL A 145 4.43 -7.55 -14.20
N LYS A 146 4.20 -6.55 -13.35
CA LYS A 146 4.31 -6.71 -11.89
C LYS A 146 3.26 -7.66 -11.34
N ASP A 147 2.01 -7.53 -11.79
CA ASP A 147 0.90 -8.41 -11.38
C ASP A 147 1.14 -9.84 -11.84
N LEU A 148 1.61 -10.03 -13.08
CA LEU A 148 1.99 -11.35 -13.59
C LEU A 148 3.13 -11.97 -12.77
N ARG A 149 4.16 -11.19 -12.40
CA ARG A 149 5.24 -11.68 -11.53
C ARG A 149 4.73 -12.11 -10.16
N THR A 150 3.83 -11.31 -9.57
CA THR A 150 3.21 -11.64 -8.27
C THR A 150 2.40 -12.94 -8.36
N ALA A 151 1.64 -13.14 -9.44
CA ALA A 151 0.90 -14.38 -9.65
C ALA A 151 1.82 -15.59 -9.84
N ILE A 152 2.92 -15.46 -10.59
CA ILE A 152 3.94 -16.53 -10.74
C ILE A 152 4.55 -16.89 -9.37
N THR A 153 4.91 -15.89 -8.57
CA THR A 153 5.39 -16.10 -7.19
C THR A 153 4.35 -16.84 -6.35
N TYR A 154 3.08 -16.44 -6.43
CA TYR A 154 1.99 -17.11 -5.71
C TYR A 154 1.86 -18.59 -6.10
N ILE A 155 1.79 -18.90 -7.41
CA ILE A 155 1.67 -20.26 -7.94
C ILE A 155 2.79 -21.16 -7.39
N LYS A 156 4.03 -20.71 -7.47
CA LYS A 156 5.21 -21.46 -7.01
C LYS A 156 5.21 -21.66 -5.49
N ASN A 157 5.00 -20.59 -4.74
CA ASN A 157 5.08 -20.62 -3.28
C ASN A 157 3.90 -21.33 -2.63
N MET A 158 2.73 -21.37 -3.27
CA MET A 158 1.57 -22.15 -2.83
C MET A 158 1.62 -23.60 -3.29
N CYS A 159 2.65 -23.99 -4.06
CA CYS A 159 2.80 -25.34 -4.63
C CYS A 159 1.55 -25.78 -5.41
N LEU A 160 0.96 -24.90 -6.22
CA LEU A 160 -0.24 -25.24 -6.98
C LEU A 160 0.07 -26.35 -7.99
N THR A 161 -0.81 -27.32 -8.08
CA THR A 161 -0.82 -28.34 -9.14
C THR A 161 -1.32 -27.73 -10.45
N ASP A 162 -1.09 -28.43 -11.58
CA ASP A 162 -1.59 -27.96 -12.88
C ASP A 162 -3.13 -27.82 -12.89
N ALA A 163 -3.86 -28.69 -12.18
CA ALA A 163 -5.31 -28.60 -12.07
C ALA A 163 -5.76 -27.39 -11.24
N GLU A 164 -5.11 -27.14 -10.08
CA GLU A 164 -5.39 -25.96 -9.26
C GLU A 164 -5.03 -24.65 -9.98
N LEU A 165 -4.00 -24.67 -10.84
CA LEU A 165 -3.63 -23.52 -11.67
C LEU A 165 -4.69 -23.22 -12.74
N ASP A 166 -5.24 -24.25 -13.39
CA ASP A 166 -6.27 -24.08 -14.42
C ASP A 166 -7.61 -23.62 -13.83
N GLU A 167 -7.87 -23.89 -12.55
CA GLU A 167 -9.05 -23.46 -11.79
C GLU A 167 -8.85 -22.14 -11.03
N LEU A 168 -7.66 -21.54 -11.07
CA LEU A 168 -7.34 -20.35 -10.29
C LEU A 168 -8.12 -19.12 -10.80
N GLU A 169 -9.00 -18.60 -9.96
CA GLU A 169 -9.69 -17.32 -10.23
C GLU A 169 -8.67 -16.15 -10.20
N THR A 170 -8.55 -15.44 -11.31
CA THR A 170 -7.59 -14.32 -11.46
C THR A 170 -8.06 -13.32 -12.51
N ASP A 171 -7.68 -12.06 -12.34
CA ASP A 171 -7.88 -11.00 -13.32
C ASP A 171 -6.81 -11.01 -14.44
N ILE A 172 -5.82 -11.92 -14.37
CA ILE A 172 -4.75 -12.03 -15.36
C ILE A 172 -5.18 -12.99 -16.46
N GLU A 173 -5.40 -12.45 -17.65
CA GLU A 173 -5.82 -13.20 -18.82
C GLU A 173 -4.75 -14.23 -19.23
N ASN A 174 -5.17 -15.47 -19.49
CA ASN A 174 -4.30 -16.58 -19.92
C ASN A 174 -3.14 -16.91 -18.94
N LEU A 175 -3.32 -16.68 -17.62
CA LEU A 175 -2.30 -16.91 -16.62
C LEU A 175 -1.66 -18.31 -16.65
N PRO A 176 -2.42 -19.43 -16.84
CA PRO A 176 -1.82 -20.77 -16.93
C PRO A 176 -0.82 -20.90 -18.08
N ASP A 177 -1.14 -20.39 -19.26
CA ASP A 177 -0.23 -20.44 -20.42
C ASP A 177 0.98 -19.55 -20.24
N LEU A 178 0.82 -18.35 -19.69
CA LEU A 178 1.92 -17.45 -19.34
C LEU A 178 2.87 -18.08 -18.34
N TYR A 179 2.37 -18.73 -17.30
CA TYR A 179 3.16 -19.44 -16.30
C TYR A 179 3.95 -20.61 -16.92
N ARG A 180 3.28 -21.48 -17.70
CA ARG A 180 3.92 -22.61 -18.37
C ARG A 180 4.98 -22.12 -19.37
N GLY A 181 4.68 -21.06 -20.10
CA GLY A 181 5.64 -20.38 -21.00
C GLY A 181 6.88 -19.87 -20.26
N TYR A 182 6.68 -19.23 -19.12
CA TYR A 182 7.77 -18.74 -18.24
C TYR A 182 8.66 -19.87 -17.75
N GLN A 183 8.06 -20.95 -17.21
CA GLN A 183 8.80 -22.12 -16.75
C GLN A 183 9.59 -22.79 -17.88
N LYS A 184 8.99 -22.94 -19.06
CA LYS A 184 9.65 -23.49 -20.25
C LYS A 184 10.86 -22.64 -20.68
N ALA A 185 10.71 -21.32 -20.67
CA ALA A 185 11.79 -20.41 -21.04
C ALA A 185 12.97 -20.46 -20.03
N LEU A 186 12.70 -20.47 -18.73
CA LEU A 186 13.74 -20.61 -17.70
C LEU A 186 14.47 -21.94 -17.82
N LYS A 187 13.74 -23.03 -18.03
CA LYS A 187 14.31 -24.37 -18.23
C LYS A 187 15.21 -24.42 -19.47
N ALA A 188 14.78 -23.84 -20.58
CA ALA A 188 15.55 -23.78 -21.82
C ALA A 188 16.84 -22.96 -21.65
N ALA A 189 16.80 -21.90 -20.87
CA ALA A 189 17.96 -21.06 -20.54
C ALA A 189 18.86 -21.65 -19.45
N HIS A 190 18.49 -22.78 -18.85
CA HIS A 190 19.16 -23.37 -17.67
C HIS A 190 19.26 -22.38 -16.51
N LYS A 191 18.18 -21.61 -16.29
CA LYS A 191 18.07 -20.60 -15.22
C LYS A 191 16.96 -20.95 -14.24
N MET A 192 17.03 -20.37 -13.05
CA MET A 192 16.00 -20.42 -12.01
C MET A 192 15.87 -19.05 -11.32
N ASP A 193 14.69 -18.70 -10.87
CA ASP A 193 14.48 -17.59 -9.96
C ASP A 193 14.52 -18.04 -8.48
N TYR A 194 14.31 -17.10 -7.54
CA TYR A 194 14.33 -17.41 -6.11
C TYR A 194 13.19 -18.35 -5.67
N ASP A 195 12.04 -18.32 -6.36
CA ASP A 195 10.91 -19.19 -6.07
C ASP A 195 11.15 -20.60 -6.61
N ASP A 196 11.75 -20.72 -7.82
CA ASP A 196 12.22 -22.01 -8.34
C ASP A 196 13.25 -22.66 -7.44
N GLN A 197 14.14 -21.87 -6.81
CA GLN A 197 15.12 -22.39 -5.87
C GLN A 197 14.46 -23.12 -4.69
N LEU A 198 13.34 -22.61 -4.17
CA LEU A 198 12.54 -23.26 -3.14
C LEU A 198 11.86 -24.53 -3.66
N CYS A 199 11.23 -24.45 -4.83
CA CYS A 199 10.56 -25.58 -5.46
C CYS A 199 11.55 -26.73 -5.74
N PHE A 200 12.72 -26.43 -6.30
CA PHE A 200 13.77 -27.43 -6.56
C PHE A 200 14.31 -28.04 -5.27
N ALA A 201 14.54 -27.23 -4.24
CA ALA A 201 14.97 -27.76 -2.94
C ALA A 201 13.95 -28.75 -2.37
N LEU A 202 12.65 -28.45 -2.44
CA LEU A 202 11.59 -29.34 -1.99
C LEU A 202 11.54 -30.63 -2.83
N GLN A 203 11.65 -30.52 -4.16
CA GLN A 203 11.70 -31.68 -5.06
C GLN A 203 12.91 -32.57 -4.76
N ILE A 204 14.08 -31.98 -4.53
CA ILE A 204 15.31 -32.72 -4.16
C ILE A 204 15.11 -33.42 -2.84
N LEU A 205 14.56 -32.78 -1.81
CA LEU A 205 14.33 -33.39 -0.51
C LEU A 205 13.39 -34.60 -0.57
N ARG A 206 12.37 -34.53 -1.48
CA ARG A 206 11.41 -35.63 -1.69
C ARG A 206 11.95 -36.72 -2.60
N GLY A 207 12.73 -36.37 -3.64
CA GLY A 207 13.19 -37.29 -4.66
C GLY A 207 14.60 -37.88 -4.43
N ALA A 208 15.40 -37.30 -3.52
CA ALA A 208 16.76 -37.75 -3.21
C ALA A 208 16.93 -37.96 -1.70
N PRO A 209 16.50 -39.11 -1.17
CA PRO A 209 16.51 -39.41 0.29
C PRO A 209 17.88 -39.22 0.95
N ALA A 210 18.98 -39.51 0.23
CA ALA A 210 20.33 -39.33 0.73
C ALA A 210 20.67 -37.88 1.08
N VAL A 211 20.14 -36.92 0.30
CA VAL A 211 20.31 -35.49 0.59
C VAL A 211 19.54 -35.11 1.84
N ALA A 212 18.28 -35.52 1.95
CA ALA A 212 17.45 -35.28 3.14
C ALA A 212 18.11 -35.90 4.41
N ALA A 213 18.59 -37.14 4.32
CA ALA A 213 19.28 -37.80 5.40
C ALA A 213 20.55 -37.07 5.84
N ALA A 214 21.33 -36.51 4.92
CA ALA A 214 22.54 -35.74 5.26
C ALA A 214 22.18 -34.47 6.07
N PHE A 215 21.10 -33.74 5.69
CA PHE A 215 20.60 -32.58 6.45
C PHE A 215 20.07 -33.01 7.83
N ARG A 216 19.26 -34.06 7.94
CA ARG A 216 18.71 -34.59 9.19
C ARG A 216 19.78 -35.15 10.12
N LYS A 217 20.88 -35.73 9.56
CA LYS A 217 22.05 -36.14 10.34
C LYS A 217 22.71 -34.94 10.99
N ARG A 218 22.86 -33.84 10.27
CA ARG A 218 23.51 -32.62 10.75
C ARG A 218 22.64 -31.83 11.72
N TYR A 219 21.39 -31.55 11.36
CA TYR A 219 20.50 -30.71 12.16
C TYR A 219 19.48 -31.57 12.91
N LYS A 220 19.39 -31.33 14.20
CA LYS A 220 18.47 -32.05 15.11
C LYS A 220 17.41 -31.12 15.68
N TYR A 221 17.64 -29.79 15.62
CA TYR A 221 16.74 -28.76 16.13
C TYR A 221 16.56 -27.68 15.08
N PHE A 222 15.32 -27.30 14.86
CA PHE A 222 14.92 -26.30 13.87
C PHE A 222 14.17 -25.17 14.56
N CYS A 223 14.68 -23.94 14.45
CA CYS A 223 14.02 -22.74 14.95
C CYS A 223 13.62 -21.87 13.77
N VAL A 224 12.36 -21.41 13.72
CA VAL A 224 11.82 -20.58 12.64
C VAL A 224 11.23 -19.32 13.24
N ASP A 225 11.76 -18.17 12.86
CA ASP A 225 11.25 -16.84 13.26
C ASP A 225 10.31 -16.28 12.19
N GLU A 226 9.37 -15.44 12.60
CA GLU A 226 8.35 -14.81 11.74
C GLU A 226 7.63 -15.84 10.85
N SER A 227 7.26 -16.99 11.45
CA SER A 227 6.70 -18.13 10.71
C SER A 227 5.36 -17.83 10.02
N GLN A 228 4.64 -16.78 10.41
CA GLN A 228 3.41 -16.31 9.71
C GLN A 228 3.67 -15.73 8.32
N ASP A 229 4.92 -15.34 8.02
CA ASP A 229 5.31 -14.80 6.71
C ASP A 229 5.89 -15.87 5.78
N THR A 230 6.05 -17.09 6.29
CA THR A 230 6.60 -18.23 5.56
C THR A 230 5.58 -18.79 4.58
N SER A 231 6.00 -19.06 3.33
CA SER A 231 5.14 -19.63 2.29
C SER A 231 4.90 -21.12 2.45
N LYS A 232 3.89 -21.68 1.75
CA LYS A 232 3.58 -23.12 1.81
C LYS A 232 4.77 -24.00 1.41
N VAL A 233 5.50 -23.66 0.32
CA VAL A 233 6.70 -24.39 -0.10
C VAL A 233 7.79 -24.37 0.96
N GLN A 234 7.96 -23.24 1.65
CA GLN A 234 8.94 -23.12 2.73
C GLN A 234 8.54 -23.94 3.95
N HIS A 235 7.27 -23.93 4.35
CA HIS A 235 6.77 -24.83 5.42
C HIS A 235 6.98 -26.30 5.07
N GLU A 236 6.75 -26.69 3.82
CA GLU A 236 6.98 -28.07 3.37
C GLU A 236 8.48 -28.47 3.44
N ILE A 237 9.40 -27.56 3.06
CA ILE A 237 10.84 -27.79 3.22
C ILE A 237 11.18 -28.04 4.69
N ILE A 238 10.70 -27.16 5.58
CA ILE A 238 10.93 -27.27 7.03
C ILE A 238 10.35 -28.59 7.56
N ARG A 239 9.14 -28.96 7.17
CA ARG A 239 8.45 -30.18 7.57
C ARG A 239 9.27 -31.42 7.20
N VAL A 240 9.75 -31.48 5.93
CA VAL A 240 10.58 -32.61 5.48
C VAL A 240 11.89 -32.68 6.25
N LEU A 241 12.54 -31.58 6.56
CA LEU A 241 13.78 -31.53 7.32
C LEU A 241 13.60 -31.97 8.78
N ALA A 242 12.53 -31.51 9.44
CA ALA A 242 12.27 -31.79 10.86
C ALA A 242 11.62 -33.17 11.14
N GLN A 243 11.20 -33.89 10.08
CA GLN A 243 10.37 -35.09 10.18
C GLN A 243 10.90 -36.17 11.11
N GLU A 244 12.21 -36.38 11.16
CA GLU A 244 12.81 -37.45 12.01
C GLU A 244 13.04 -37.01 13.46
N SER A 245 13.49 -35.78 13.67
CA SER A 245 13.81 -35.29 15.02
C SER A 245 12.55 -34.83 15.77
N GLY A 246 11.54 -34.33 15.06
CA GLY A 246 10.38 -33.71 15.65
C GLY A 246 10.65 -32.39 16.40
N ASN A 247 11.92 -32.00 16.55
CA ASN A 247 12.31 -30.83 17.35
C ASN A 247 12.23 -29.55 16.50
N ILE A 248 11.03 -29.03 16.40
CA ILE A 248 10.75 -27.79 15.69
C ILE A 248 10.18 -26.75 16.65
N PHE A 249 10.71 -25.54 16.59
CA PHE A 249 10.25 -24.39 17.34
C PHE A 249 9.90 -23.27 16.34
N MET A 250 8.62 -23.03 16.14
CA MET A 250 8.13 -21.94 15.30
C MET A 250 7.65 -20.77 16.15
N VAL A 251 8.10 -19.57 15.81
CA VAL A 251 7.64 -18.32 16.44
C VAL A 251 6.91 -17.51 15.42
N GLY A 252 5.72 -17.04 15.77
CA GLY A 252 4.93 -16.23 14.85
C GLY A 252 3.71 -15.61 15.51
N ASP A 253 3.00 -14.82 14.71
CA ASP A 253 1.73 -14.20 15.05
C ASP A 253 0.90 -14.06 13.77
N GLU A 254 -0.12 -14.89 13.60
CA GLU A 254 -0.97 -14.84 12.40
C GLU A 254 -1.67 -13.49 12.22
N ASP A 255 -1.90 -12.74 13.31
CA ASP A 255 -2.44 -11.38 13.24
C ASP A 255 -1.44 -10.36 12.65
N GLN A 256 -0.16 -10.74 12.52
CA GLN A 256 0.87 -9.94 11.85
C GLN A 256 1.25 -10.45 10.45
N SER A 257 0.51 -11.43 9.90
CA SER A 257 0.71 -11.89 8.52
C SER A 257 0.15 -10.87 7.53
N ILE A 258 1.06 -10.15 6.85
CA ILE A 258 0.73 -9.07 5.91
C ILE A 258 1.44 -9.20 4.56
N TYR A 259 2.00 -10.36 4.26
CA TYR A 259 2.69 -10.65 3.01
C TYR A 259 1.98 -11.70 2.17
N GLY A 260 0.63 -11.72 2.19
CA GLY A 260 -0.18 -12.61 1.35
C GLY A 260 0.13 -12.46 -0.13
N PHE A 261 0.42 -11.23 -0.60
CA PHE A 261 0.88 -10.98 -1.97
C PHE A 261 2.24 -11.61 -2.33
N ARG A 262 3.01 -12.11 -1.34
CA ARG A 262 4.21 -12.95 -1.49
C ARG A 262 3.94 -14.40 -1.14
N ALA A 263 2.67 -14.80 -1.14
CA ALA A 263 2.21 -16.14 -0.80
C ALA A 263 2.57 -16.58 0.65
N ALA A 264 2.59 -15.64 1.61
CA ALA A 264 2.63 -16.00 3.03
C ALA A 264 1.45 -16.93 3.37
N TYR A 265 1.71 -17.97 4.16
CA TYR A 265 0.75 -19.02 4.44
C TYR A 265 0.51 -19.15 5.96
N PRO A 266 -0.21 -18.20 6.59
CA PRO A 266 -0.49 -18.22 8.03
C PRO A 266 -1.36 -19.41 8.45
N GLN A 267 -2.04 -20.08 7.51
CA GLN A 267 -2.79 -21.29 7.76
C GLN A 267 -1.92 -22.41 8.37
N ALA A 268 -0.61 -22.43 8.08
CA ALA A 268 0.31 -23.37 8.70
C ALA A 268 0.38 -23.23 10.23
N LEU A 269 0.21 -22.01 10.78
CA LEU A 269 0.14 -21.80 12.22
C LEU A 269 -1.20 -22.26 12.79
N MET A 270 -2.29 -22.09 12.03
CA MET A 270 -3.62 -22.56 12.42
C MET A 270 -3.70 -24.07 12.45
N ASP A 271 -3.04 -24.77 11.51
CA ASP A 271 -3.05 -26.21 11.36
C ASP A 271 -1.80 -26.89 11.96
N PHE A 272 -1.06 -26.18 12.83
CA PHE A 272 0.21 -26.67 13.36
C PHE A 272 0.11 -28.01 14.07
N GLU A 273 -0.89 -28.21 14.95
CA GLU A 273 -1.12 -29.46 15.68
C GLU A 273 -1.53 -30.62 14.75
N LYS A 274 -2.19 -30.32 13.63
CA LYS A 274 -2.52 -31.33 12.61
C LYS A 274 -1.27 -31.76 11.86
N THR A 275 -0.37 -30.80 11.58
CA THR A 275 0.89 -31.05 10.85
C THR A 275 1.92 -31.73 11.73
N TYR A 276 1.96 -31.40 13.03
CA TYR A 276 2.89 -31.92 14.02
C TYR A 276 2.12 -32.48 15.22
N PRO A 277 1.75 -33.80 15.18
CA PRO A 277 1.02 -34.43 16.28
C PRO A 277 1.81 -34.36 17.60
N GLY A 278 1.13 -34.03 18.68
CA GLY A 278 1.76 -33.85 20.00
C GLY A 278 2.41 -32.47 20.19
N ALA A 279 2.15 -31.52 19.30
CA ALA A 279 2.69 -30.19 19.40
C ALA A 279 2.20 -29.43 20.64
N GLN A 280 3.11 -28.67 21.23
CA GLN A 280 2.82 -27.74 22.32
C GLN A 280 2.58 -26.35 21.75
N ILE A 281 1.45 -25.72 22.10
CA ILE A 281 1.16 -24.33 21.77
C ILE A 281 1.42 -23.47 22.99
N LEU A 282 2.35 -22.54 22.86
CA LEU A 282 2.69 -21.57 23.91
C LEU A 282 2.24 -20.17 23.47
N LEU A 283 1.86 -19.34 24.45
CA LEU A 283 1.42 -17.96 24.22
C LEU A 283 2.42 -16.99 24.87
N MET A 284 2.68 -15.88 24.20
CA MET A 284 3.33 -14.71 24.78
C MET A 284 2.43 -13.50 24.55
N GLU A 285 1.68 -13.12 25.58
CA GLU A 285 0.59 -12.14 25.51
C GLU A 285 0.95 -10.78 26.11
N GLN A 286 2.05 -10.69 26.87
CA GLN A 286 2.48 -9.40 27.45
C GLN A 286 3.19 -8.53 26.40
N ASN A 287 2.70 -7.30 26.25
CA ASN A 287 3.32 -6.32 25.36
C ASN A 287 4.13 -5.31 26.17
N TYR A 288 5.42 -5.18 25.85
CA TYR A 288 6.38 -4.28 26.49
C TYR A 288 6.63 -2.99 25.68
N ARG A 289 5.90 -2.80 24.57
CA ARG A 289 6.13 -1.71 23.62
C ARG A 289 5.15 -0.55 23.80
N SER A 290 3.87 -0.83 23.69
CA SER A 290 2.84 0.19 23.52
C SER A 290 2.05 0.42 24.80
N THR A 291 1.51 1.64 24.94
CA THR A 291 0.63 2.01 26.03
C THR A 291 -0.74 1.32 25.95
N GLU A 292 -1.43 1.22 27.08
CA GLU A 292 -2.71 0.53 27.22
C GLU A 292 -3.79 0.98 26.21
N PRO A 293 -4.08 2.29 26.00
CA PRO A 293 -5.12 2.70 25.06
C PRO A 293 -4.88 2.23 23.61
N ILE A 294 -3.63 2.17 23.17
CA ILE A 294 -3.26 1.69 21.85
C ILE A 294 -3.57 0.20 21.72
N LEU A 295 -3.17 -0.57 22.74
CA LEU A 295 -3.35 -2.04 22.74
C LEU A 295 -4.81 -2.43 22.89
N GLU A 296 -5.60 -1.73 23.69
CA GLU A 296 -7.03 -1.97 23.79
C GLU A 296 -7.76 -1.75 22.46
N ALA A 297 -7.43 -0.65 21.75
CA ALA A 297 -8.00 -0.37 20.46
C ALA A 297 -7.57 -1.44 19.43
N ALA A 298 -6.28 -1.81 19.40
CA ALA A 298 -5.75 -2.82 18.50
C ALA A 298 -6.35 -4.21 18.76
N ASN A 299 -6.50 -4.62 20.03
CA ASN A 299 -7.14 -5.88 20.42
C ASN A 299 -8.59 -5.97 19.94
N ARG A 300 -9.40 -4.93 20.22
CA ARG A 300 -10.80 -4.90 19.80
C ARG A 300 -10.92 -4.95 18.28
N PHE A 301 -10.01 -4.29 17.58
CA PHE A 301 -10.04 -4.20 16.14
C PHE A 301 -9.68 -5.55 15.49
N VAL A 302 -8.55 -6.18 15.86
CA VAL A 302 -8.08 -7.43 15.24
C VAL A 302 -8.97 -8.63 15.63
N ALA A 303 -9.63 -8.60 16.79
CA ALA A 303 -10.51 -9.67 17.25
C ALA A 303 -11.70 -9.95 16.31
N ARG A 304 -12.00 -9.06 15.35
CA ARG A 304 -13.06 -9.24 14.35
C ARG A 304 -12.66 -10.16 13.20
N ASN A 305 -11.37 -10.45 13.02
CA ASN A 305 -10.92 -11.44 12.04
C ASN A 305 -11.36 -12.84 12.46
N ARG A 306 -11.81 -13.64 11.50
CA ARG A 306 -12.30 -15.00 11.72
C ARG A 306 -11.18 -16.04 11.78
N TYR A 307 -10.17 -15.84 10.92
CA TYR A 307 -9.04 -16.77 10.79
C TYR A 307 -7.89 -16.36 11.71
N ARG A 308 -8.07 -16.60 13.03
CA ARG A 308 -7.07 -16.33 14.07
C ARG A 308 -7.23 -17.27 15.26
N ARG A 309 -6.15 -17.47 16.02
CA ARG A 309 -6.18 -18.14 17.32
C ARG A 309 -6.56 -17.16 18.42
N PRO A 310 -7.39 -17.55 19.40
CA PRO A 310 -7.72 -16.69 20.54
C PRO A 310 -6.47 -16.33 21.31
N LYS A 311 -6.20 -15.04 21.45
CA LYS A 311 -5.13 -14.48 22.29
C LYS A 311 -5.47 -13.01 22.61
N THR A 312 -4.93 -12.52 23.72
CA THR A 312 -5.17 -11.16 24.20
C THR A 312 -3.85 -10.48 24.47
N ILE A 313 -3.67 -9.25 24.00
CA ILE A 313 -2.48 -8.48 24.32
C ILE A 313 -2.67 -7.81 25.68
N ALA A 314 -1.81 -8.15 26.63
CA ALA A 314 -1.79 -7.53 27.97
C ALA A 314 -0.76 -6.38 27.99
N PRO A 315 -1.17 -5.14 28.32
CA PRO A 315 -0.25 -4.01 28.41
C PRO A 315 0.64 -4.11 29.65
N THR A 316 1.91 -3.71 29.51
CA THR A 316 2.85 -3.56 30.63
C THR A 316 3.31 -2.12 30.85
N GLN A 317 3.05 -1.21 29.88
CA GLN A 317 3.51 0.17 29.90
C GLN A 317 2.56 1.13 30.66
N GLY A 318 1.46 0.60 31.19
CA GLY A 318 0.49 1.41 31.94
C GLY A 318 -0.36 2.37 31.09
N PRO A 319 -1.11 3.25 31.75
CA PRO A 319 -1.98 4.19 31.06
C PRO A 319 -1.15 5.24 30.33
N GLY A 320 -1.34 5.34 29.03
CA GLY A 320 -0.75 6.36 28.18
C GLY A 320 -1.75 7.42 27.75
N ALA A 321 -1.37 8.28 26.82
CA ALA A 321 -2.30 9.20 26.19
C ALA A 321 -3.38 8.43 25.40
N PRO A 322 -4.65 8.90 25.41
CA PRO A 322 -5.68 8.33 24.54
C PRO A 322 -5.31 8.48 23.07
N LEU A 323 -5.92 7.64 22.20
CA LEU A 323 -5.75 7.79 20.77
C LEU A 323 -6.14 9.20 20.32
N GLN A 324 -5.29 9.84 19.54
CA GLN A 324 -5.59 11.14 18.96
C GLN A 324 -6.37 10.97 17.67
N ILE A 325 -7.61 11.45 17.64
CA ILE A 325 -8.44 11.46 16.43
C ILE A 325 -8.47 12.88 15.88
N VAL A 326 -8.07 13.03 14.63
CA VAL A 326 -8.05 14.31 13.90
C VAL A 326 -9.16 14.27 12.87
N THR A 327 -10.26 14.98 13.14
CA THR A 327 -11.37 15.08 12.17
C THR A 327 -11.03 16.09 11.10
N VAL A 328 -11.08 15.66 9.85
CA VAL A 328 -10.82 16.50 8.67
C VAL A 328 -11.99 16.44 7.69
N PRO A 329 -12.29 17.53 6.97
CA PRO A 329 -13.37 17.53 5.99
C PRO A 329 -13.11 16.57 4.82
N ARG A 330 -11.90 16.57 4.25
CA ARG A 330 -11.50 15.83 3.05
C ARG A 330 -10.11 15.23 3.23
N ARG A 331 -9.76 14.27 2.37
CA ARG A 331 -8.45 13.62 2.32
C ARG A 331 -7.28 14.62 2.28
N ALA A 332 -7.36 15.65 1.43
CA ALA A 332 -6.31 16.65 1.30
C ALA A 332 -6.06 17.45 2.59
N ASP A 333 -7.08 17.57 3.45
CA ASP A 333 -7.00 18.35 4.69
C ASP A 333 -6.19 17.61 5.80
N GLN A 334 -5.69 16.39 5.54
CA GLN A 334 -4.68 15.72 6.38
C GLN A 334 -3.30 16.39 6.26
N LEU A 335 -2.97 16.98 5.11
CA LEU A 335 -1.65 17.53 4.83
C LEU A 335 -1.24 18.68 5.75
N PRO A 336 -2.09 19.67 6.09
CA PRO A 336 -1.74 20.72 7.04
C PRO A 336 -1.28 20.19 8.39
N PHE A 337 -1.97 19.20 8.94
CA PHE A 337 -1.60 18.56 10.20
C PHE A 337 -0.22 17.86 10.11
N LEU A 338 0.01 17.12 9.02
CA LEU A 338 1.29 16.46 8.78
C LEU A 338 2.43 17.46 8.63
N PHE A 339 2.17 18.54 7.92
CA PHE A 339 3.14 19.58 7.67
C PHE A 339 3.53 20.32 8.97
N GLU A 340 2.56 20.69 9.80
CA GLU A 340 2.79 21.26 11.13
C GLU A 340 3.59 20.30 12.03
N THR A 341 3.21 19.02 11.99
CA THR A 341 3.96 17.97 12.71
C THR A 341 5.41 17.88 12.24
N ALA A 342 5.66 17.95 10.93
CA ALA A 342 7.01 17.88 10.37
C ALA A 342 7.86 19.11 10.78
N GLN A 343 7.25 20.30 10.84
CA GLN A 343 7.91 21.53 11.26
C GLN A 343 8.37 21.52 12.73
N HIS A 344 7.59 20.88 13.59
CA HIS A 344 7.81 20.87 15.06
C HIS A 344 8.08 19.45 15.58
N CYS A 345 8.76 18.61 14.78
CA CYS A 345 9.00 17.22 15.10
C CYS A 345 10.12 17.06 16.15
N ASP A 346 9.75 17.00 17.41
CA ASP A 346 10.65 16.80 18.57
C ASP A 346 10.78 15.33 18.99
N THR A 347 9.83 14.50 18.60
CA THR A 347 9.70 13.07 18.95
C THR A 347 9.79 12.21 17.69
N GLU A 348 10.37 11.01 17.80
CA GLU A 348 10.42 10.06 16.68
C GLU A 348 9.02 9.75 16.16
N THR A 349 8.66 10.35 15.04
CA THR A 349 7.31 10.30 14.46
C THR A 349 7.33 9.61 13.10
N ALA A 350 6.59 8.51 12.96
CA ALA A 350 6.40 7.84 11.68
C ALA A 350 5.01 8.11 11.11
N VAL A 351 4.96 8.60 9.88
CA VAL A 351 3.73 8.64 9.08
C VAL A 351 3.68 7.36 8.26
N LEU A 352 2.71 6.51 8.57
CA LEU A 352 2.56 5.21 7.92
C LEU A 352 1.37 5.22 6.96
N PHE A 353 1.58 4.69 5.77
CA PHE A 353 0.59 4.65 4.68
C PHE A 353 0.60 3.30 3.96
N ARG A 354 -0.51 3.00 3.25
CA ARG A 354 -0.65 1.75 2.48
C ARG A 354 0.13 1.81 1.18
N ASN A 355 -0.02 2.89 0.41
CA ASN A 355 0.52 3.06 -0.93
C ASN A 355 1.58 4.17 -0.96
N HIS A 356 2.65 3.98 -1.73
CA HIS A 356 3.76 4.93 -1.83
C HIS A 356 3.32 6.33 -2.29
N GLU A 357 2.32 6.42 -3.17
CA GLU A 357 1.80 7.68 -3.67
C GLU A 357 1.16 8.57 -2.60
N SER A 358 0.70 8.00 -1.49
CA SER A 358 0.16 8.78 -0.36
C SER A 358 1.19 9.72 0.27
N ALA A 359 2.48 9.40 0.15
CA ALA A 359 3.55 10.25 0.67
C ALA A 359 3.89 11.44 -0.27
N LEU A 360 3.54 11.38 -1.55
CA LEU A 360 3.98 12.38 -2.52
C LEU A 360 3.58 13.82 -2.18
N PRO A 361 2.33 14.10 -1.74
CA PRO A 361 1.92 15.46 -1.39
C PRO A 361 2.68 16.02 -0.17
N ILE A 362 2.96 15.22 0.86
CA ILE A 362 3.74 15.68 2.02
C ILE A 362 5.22 15.85 1.68
N ILE A 363 5.78 14.97 0.86
CA ILE A 363 7.14 15.11 0.33
C ILE A 363 7.25 16.43 -0.46
N ASP A 364 6.29 16.71 -1.35
CA ASP A 364 6.26 17.95 -2.13
C ASP A 364 6.26 19.19 -1.23
N LEU A 365 5.45 19.21 -0.18
CA LEU A 365 5.39 20.30 0.78
C LEU A 365 6.70 20.47 1.57
N CYS A 366 7.27 19.37 2.06
CA CYS A 366 8.55 19.40 2.80
C CYS A 366 9.68 19.94 1.91
N GLU A 367 9.78 19.47 0.67
CA GLU A 367 10.79 19.93 -0.30
C GLU A 367 10.66 21.41 -0.65
N ARG A 368 9.43 21.92 -0.82
CA ARG A 368 9.17 23.35 -1.10
C ARG A 368 9.57 24.25 0.06
N ARG A 369 9.50 23.75 1.28
CA ARG A 369 9.74 24.50 2.51
C ARG A 369 11.08 24.18 3.17
N GLY A 370 11.88 23.27 2.60
CA GLY A 370 13.17 22.86 3.15
C GLY A 370 13.08 22.17 4.51
N ILE A 371 11.98 21.44 4.77
CA ILE A 371 11.77 20.70 6.00
C ILE A 371 12.39 19.31 5.85
N PRO A 372 13.28 18.89 6.77
CA PRO A 372 13.90 17.58 6.70
C PRO A 372 12.89 16.46 6.95
N TYR A 373 12.93 15.42 6.15
CA TYR A 373 12.19 14.17 6.33
C TYR A 373 13.08 12.98 5.99
N ALA A 374 12.83 11.85 6.60
CA ALA A 374 13.42 10.58 6.19
C ALA A 374 12.36 9.71 5.50
N CYS A 375 12.74 9.05 4.43
CA CYS A 375 11.84 8.19 3.69
C CYS A 375 12.51 6.87 3.35
N LYS A 376 11.86 5.75 3.65
CA LYS A 376 12.27 4.45 3.14
C LYS A 376 11.73 4.30 1.73
N ALA A 377 12.62 4.35 0.74
CA ALA A 377 12.38 4.15 -0.70
C ALA A 377 10.93 4.34 -1.16
N VAL A 378 10.62 5.49 -1.74
CA VAL A 378 9.35 5.70 -2.45
C VAL A 378 9.47 5.07 -3.82
N ASP A 379 8.52 4.20 -4.15
CA ASP A 379 8.44 3.57 -5.48
C ASP A 379 8.16 4.63 -6.55
N GLN A 380 8.82 4.54 -7.69
CA GLN A 380 8.61 5.42 -8.84
C GLN A 380 7.43 5.01 -9.73
N ILE A 381 6.75 3.92 -9.40
CA ILE A 381 5.64 3.35 -10.18
C ILE A 381 4.51 4.39 -10.40
N PHE A 382 4.29 5.30 -9.44
CA PHE A 382 3.32 6.38 -9.63
C PHE A 382 3.58 7.17 -10.91
N PHE A 383 4.81 7.58 -11.17
CA PHE A 383 5.17 8.42 -12.33
C PHE A 383 5.09 7.67 -13.66
N THR A 384 5.15 6.34 -13.64
CA THR A 384 5.03 5.48 -14.83
C THR A 384 3.63 4.86 -14.97
N ASN A 385 2.75 5.11 -14.01
CA ASN A 385 1.39 4.58 -14.01
C ASN A 385 0.57 5.08 -15.20
N LYS A 386 -0.28 4.22 -15.76
CA LYS A 386 -1.11 4.54 -16.93
C LYS A 386 -1.95 5.80 -16.73
N ILE A 387 -2.58 5.96 -15.56
CA ILE A 387 -3.43 7.14 -15.28
C ILE A 387 -2.62 8.43 -15.29
N VAL A 388 -1.43 8.42 -14.67
CA VAL A 388 -0.54 9.59 -14.63
C VAL A 388 -0.03 9.91 -16.03
N ARG A 389 0.32 8.89 -16.84
CA ARG A 389 0.68 9.07 -18.25
C ARG A 389 -0.48 9.61 -19.08
N ASP A 390 -1.68 9.09 -18.88
CA ASP A 390 -2.89 9.55 -19.57
C ASP A 390 -3.14 11.03 -19.29
N VAL A 391 -3.07 11.47 -18.02
CA VAL A 391 -3.21 12.89 -17.64
C VAL A 391 -2.09 13.73 -18.26
N THR A 392 -0.86 13.22 -18.26
CA THR A 392 0.29 13.89 -18.90
C THR A 392 0.05 14.08 -20.40
N ASP A 393 -0.36 13.02 -21.10
CA ASP A 393 -0.66 13.08 -22.54
C ASP A 393 -1.84 14.06 -22.82
N ILE A 394 -2.89 14.03 -22.02
CA ILE A 394 -4.05 14.93 -22.21
C ILE A 394 -3.67 16.39 -21.98
N PHE A 395 -2.89 16.70 -20.94
CA PHE A 395 -2.43 18.06 -20.69
C PHE A 395 -1.43 18.53 -21.76
N THR A 396 -0.59 17.63 -22.25
CA THR A 396 0.32 17.89 -23.37
C THR A 396 -0.48 18.19 -24.67
N LEU A 397 -1.50 17.39 -24.96
CA LEU A 397 -2.39 17.60 -26.10
C LEU A 397 -3.15 18.93 -25.99
N ALA A 398 -3.60 19.31 -24.79
CA ALA A 398 -4.26 20.59 -24.56
C ALA A 398 -3.33 21.79 -24.82
N ALA A 399 -2.03 21.66 -24.52
CA ALA A 399 -1.01 22.66 -24.82
C ALA A 399 -0.57 22.63 -26.30
N HIS A 400 -0.57 21.47 -26.95
CA HIS A 400 -0.15 21.24 -28.32
C HIS A 400 -1.22 20.52 -29.14
N PRO A 401 -2.34 21.20 -29.51
CA PRO A 401 -3.52 20.56 -30.11
C PRO A 401 -3.27 19.87 -31.46
N ALA A 402 -2.17 20.21 -32.15
CA ALA A 402 -1.78 19.63 -33.43
C ALA A 402 -0.89 18.38 -33.29
N ASP A 403 -0.50 17.98 -32.07
CA ASP A 403 0.31 16.78 -31.82
C ASP A 403 -0.51 15.50 -32.08
N GLY A 404 -0.39 14.97 -33.31
CA GLY A 404 -1.11 13.77 -33.73
C GLY A 404 -0.68 12.51 -33.01
N GLU A 405 0.57 12.41 -32.55
CA GLU A 405 1.06 11.24 -31.82
C GLU A 405 0.42 11.16 -30.43
N THR A 406 0.44 12.26 -29.70
CA THR A 406 -0.24 12.36 -28.40
C THR A 406 -1.75 12.22 -28.53
N PHE A 407 -2.34 12.78 -29.60
CA PHE A 407 -3.77 12.62 -29.89
C PHE A 407 -4.16 11.15 -30.06
N LEU A 408 -3.38 10.35 -30.80
CA LEU A 408 -3.65 8.91 -30.98
C LEU A 408 -3.59 8.09 -29.68
N ARG A 409 -2.90 8.58 -28.65
CA ARG A 409 -2.88 7.95 -27.31
C ARG A 409 -4.08 8.31 -26.44
N CYS A 410 -4.79 9.41 -26.77
CA CYS A 410 -5.84 9.97 -25.89
C CYS A 410 -7.25 10.00 -26.48
N TYR A 411 -7.45 10.06 -27.79
CA TYR A 411 -8.76 10.39 -28.44
C TYR A 411 -9.93 9.55 -27.95
N TYR A 412 -9.73 8.31 -27.58
CA TYR A 412 -10.79 7.38 -27.15
C TYR A 412 -11.15 7.46 -25.67
N LYS A 413 -10.45 8.30 -24.89
CA LYS A 413 -10.58 8.39 -23.42
C LYS A 413 -11.65 9.40 -22.96
N PHE A 414 -12.26 10.14 -23.87
CA PHE A 414 -13.25 11.18 -23.55
C PHE A 414 -14.71 10.71 -23.70
N GLY A 415 -14.94 9.42 -23.94
CA GLY A 415 -16.29 8.86 -24.08
C GLY A 415 -17.00 9.23 -25.37
N VAL A 416 -16.30 9.83 -26.35
CA VAL A 416 -16.83 10.16 -27.67
C VAL A 416 -16.46 9.04 -28.65
N PRO A 417 -17.44 8.53 -29.46
CA PRO A 417 -17.16 7.45 -30.40
C PRO A 417 -16.40 7.98 -31.62
N VAL A 418 -15.07 7.89 -31.59
CA VAL A 418 -14.15 8.18 -32.68
C VAL A 418 -13.48 6.89 -33.11
N THR A 419 -13.54 6.56 -34.40
CA THR A 419 -12.84 5.39 -34.94
C THR A 419 -11.35 5.70 -35.15
N ARG A 420 -10.52 4.64 -35.17
CA ARG A 420 -9.08 4.79 -35.44
C ARG A 420 -8.80 5.44 -36.82
N ALA A 421 -9.64 5.13 -37.83
CA ALA A 421 -9.52 5.72 -39.16
C ALA A 421 -9.78 7.24 -39.13
N GLN A 422 -10.81 7.69 -38.40
CA GLN A 422 -11.09 9.10 -38.18
C GLN A 422 -9.98 9.80 -37.40
N ALA A 423 -9.42 9.16 -36.38
CA ALA A 423 -8.28 9.70 -35.63
C ALA A 423 -7.03 9.88 -36.50
N LEU A 424 -6.72 8.91 -37.35
CA LEU A 424 -5.62 9.02 -38.31
C LEU A 424 -5.85 10.10 -39.36
N PHE A 425 -7.10 10.23 -39.85
CA PHE A 425 -7.48 11.34 -40.74
C PHE A 425 -7.22 12.69 -40.06
N ALA A 426 -7.68 12.86 -38.81
CA ALA A 426 -7.46 14.08 -38.06
C ALA A 426 -5.98 14.43 -37.89
N CYS A 427 -5.11 13.44 -37.61
CA CYS A 427 -3.67 13.66 -37.51
C CYS A 427 -3.05 14.13 -38.85
N ASN A 428 -3.49 13.57 -39.97
CA ASN A 428 -3.02 13.98 -41.29
C ASN A 428 -3.45 15.41 -41.62
N GLN A 429 -4.71 15.75 -41.34
CA GLN A 429 -5.24 17.12 -41.53
C GLN A 429 -4.53 18.14 -40.60
N ALA A 430 -4.34 17.78 -39.33
CA ALA A 430 -3.61 18.60 -38.37
C ALA A 430 -2.17 18.93 -38.87
N ARG A 431 -1.47 17.91 -39.38
CA ARG A 431 -0.13 18.08 -39.96
C ARG A 431 -0.11 18.93 -41.21
N GLN A 432 -1.12 18.77 -42.10
CA GLN A 432 -1.18 19.46 -43.37
C GLN A 432 -1.57 20.92 -43.20
N TYR A 433 -2.49 21.26 -42.30
CA TYR A 433 -3.07 22.59 -42.17
C TYR A 433 -2.69 23.33 -40.88
N GLY A 434 -1.87 22.73 -40.01
CA GLY A 434 -1.45 23.35 -38.76
C GLY A 434 -2.56 23.56 -37.74
N GLN A 435 -3.68 22.81 -37.85
CA GLN A 435 -4.84 22.94 -36.95
C GLN A 435 -4.83 21.86 -35.87
N GLY A 436 -5.62 22.03 -34.80
CA GLY A 436 -5.75 21.00 -33.77
C GLY A 436 -6.43 19.71 -34.28
N CYS A 437 -6.03 18.54 -33.80
CA CYS A 437 -6.60 17.26 -34.21
C CYS A 437 -8.11 17.16 -33.96
N TRP A 438 -8.61 17.63 -32.81
CA TRP A 438 -10.05 17.69 -32.52
C TRP A 438 -10.79 18.63 -33.47
N THR A 439 -10.19 19.78 -33.82
CA THR A 439 -10.75 20.73 -34.79
C THR A 439 -10.81 20.10 -36.18
N ALA A 440 -9.81 19.30 -36.56
CA ALA A 440 -9.79 18.59 -37.82
C ALA A 440 -10.93 17.54 -37.91
N LEU A 441 -11.23 16.86 -36.81
CA LEU A 441 -12.37 15.93 -36.72
C LEU A 441 -13.73 16.65 -36.93
N LEU A 442 -13.90 17.85 -36.39
CA LEU A 442 -15.15 18.60 -36.53
C LEU A 442 -15.48 18.91 -38.00
N ASN A 443 -14.48 18.96 -38.87
CA ASN A 443 -14.61 19.23 -40.29
C ASN A 443 -14.82 17.99 -41.17
N GLU A 444 -14.87 16.77 -40.54
CA GLU A 444 -15.08 15.54 -41.30
C GLU A 444 -16.57 15.28 -41.55
N ASP A 445 -16.94 15.11 -42.81
CA ASP A 445 -18.37 14.99 -43.25
C ASP A 445 -19.05 13.69 -42.78
N SER A 446 -18.27 12.63 -42.56
CA SER A 446 -18.79 11.30 -42.12
C SER A 446 -19.34 11.30 -40.69
N ILE A 447 -19.09 12.36 -39.92
CA ILE A 447 -19.43 12.43 -38.49
C ILE A 447 -20.89 12.88 -38.29
N ARG A 448 -21.65 12.07 -37.56
CA ARG A 448 -23.05 12.37 -37.20
C ARG A 448 -23.16 13.67 -36.37
N PRO A 449 -24.21 14.49 -36.57
CA PRO A 449 -24.35 15.79 -35.87
C PRO A 449 -24.24 15.66 -34.33
N ARG A 450 -24.85 14.64 -33.71
CA ARG A 450 -24.78 14.43 -32.26
C ARG A 450 -23.34 14.10 -31.78
N THR A 451 -22.61 13.32 -32.55
CA THR A 451 -21.20 12.99 -32.24
C THR A 451 -20.34 14.22 -32.43
N ARG A 452 -20.60 15.04 -33.47
CA ARG A 452 -19.89 16.31 -33.72
C ARG A 452 -20.06 17.29 -32.57
N ALA A 453 -21.27 17.43 -32.00
CA ALA A 453 -21.50 18.25 -30.83
C ALA A 453 -20.67 17.81 -29.62
N ALA A 454 -20.67 16.50 -29.32
CA ALA A 454 -19.83 15.95 -28.24
C ALA A 454 -18.31 16.12 -28.47
N MET A 455 -17.86 16.07 -29.72
CA MET A 455 -16.48 16.36 -30.10
C MET A 455 -16.15 17.85 -29.91
N ALA A 456 -17.06 18.76 -30.21
CA ALA A 456 -16.90 20.19 -29.98
C ALA A 456 -16.75 20.47 -28.46
N ASP A 457 -17.60 19.86 -27.63
CA ASP A 457 -17.49 19.97 -26.16
C ASP A 457 -16.11 19.53 -25.64
N VAL A 458 -15.55 18.44 -26.19
CA VAL A 458 -14.21 17.97 -25.83
C VAL A 458 -13.13 18.92 -26.32
N ALA A 459 -13.23 19.42 -27.57
CA ALA A 459 -12.29 20.38 -28.13
C ALA A 459 -12.26 21.71 -27.32
N ASP A 460 -13.43 22.24 -26.98
CA ASP A 460 -13.59 23.43 -26.16
C ASP A 460 -13.07 23.22 -24.73
N GLY A 461 -13.36 22.04 -24.15
CA GLY A 461 -12.85 21.67 -22.84
C GLY A 461 -11.33 21.59 -22.81
N LEU A 462 -10.70 20.93 -23.77
CA LEU A 462 -9.24 20.86 -23.90
C LEU A 462 -8.62 22.24 -24.09
N ALA A 463 -9.23 23.12 -24.86
CA ALA A 463 -8.76 24.52 -25.06
C ALA A 463 -8.80 25.36 -23.76
N ARG A 464 -9.63 24.97 -22.78
CA ARG A 464 -9.73 25.64 -21.47
C ARG A 464 -8.69 25.14 -20.47
N LEU A 465 -8.29 23.86 -20.53
CA LEU A 465 -7.37 23.25 -19.56
C LEU A 465 -6.08 24.05 -19.31
N PRO A 466 -5.35 24.56 -20.32
CA PRO A 466 -4.09 25.29 -20.08
C PRO A 466 -4.25 26.58 -19.26
N LYS A 467 -5.47 27.08 -19.14
CA LYS A 467 -5.80 28.37 -18.46
C LYS A 467 -6.37 28.15 -17.05
N MET A 468 -6.56 26.90 -16.64
CA MET A 468 -7.10 26.52 -15.33
C MET A 468 -5.97 26.36 -14.32
N ALA A 469 -6.28 26.49 -13.01
CA ALA A 469 -5.41 25.98 -11.96
C ALA A 469 -5.24 24.46 -12.11
N ALA A 470 -4.10 23.93 -11.71
CA ALA A 470 -3.78 22.54 -12.04
C ALA A 470 -4.70 21.53 -11.35
N ASP A 471 -5.10 21.76 -10.09
CA ASP A 471 -6.07 20.94 -9.36
C ASP A 471 -7.47 20.98 -10.00
N ASP A 472 -7.94 22.20 -10.37
CA ASP A 472 -9.20 22.37 -11.09
C ASP A 472 -9.17 21.66 -12.46
N ALA A 473 -8.04 21.70 -13.17
CA ALA A 473 -7.87 21.03 -14.44
C ALA A 473 -7.92 19.49 -14.30
N VAL A 474 -7.32 18.92 -13.27
CA VAL A 474 -7.41 17.46 -12.98
C VAL A 474 -8.86 17.09 -12.68
N ARG A 475 -9.56 17.87 -11.85
CA ARG A 475 -10.97 17.65 -11.52
C ARG A 475 -11.87 17.80 -12.74
N PHE A 476 -11.67 18.84 -13.53
CA PHE A 476 -12.41 19.08 -14.77
C PHE A 476 -12.23 17.94 -15.78
N LEU A 477 -11.00 17.44 -15.94
CA LEU A 477 -10.70 16.29 -16.78
C LEU A 477 -11.48 15.05 -16.31
N ALA A 478 -11.47 14.77 -15.00
CA ALA A 478 -12.14 13.62 -14.44
C ALA A 478 -13.67 13.68 -14.58
N ASP A 479 -14.28 14.81 -14.21
CA ASP A 479 -15.72 14.92 -14.01
C ASP A 479 -16.47 15.40 -15.27
N GLN A 480 -15.86 16.29 -16.06
CA GLN A 480 -16.53 16.97 -17.16
C GLN A 480 -16.04 16.53 -18.54
N LEU A 481 -14.75 16.23 -18.72
CA LEU A 481 -14.24 15.77 -20.00
C LEU A 481 -14.39 14.26 -20.26
N GLY A 482 -14.98 13.52 -19.30
CA GLY A 482 -15.34 12.12 -19.48
C GLY A 482 -14.24 11.11 -19.13
N TYR A 483 -13.04 11.56 -18.74
CA TYR A 483 -11.95 10.66 -18.39
C TYR A 483 -12.26 9.79 -17.16
N GLY A 484 -12.93 10.34 -16.14
CA GLY A 484 -13.39 9.56 -14.99
C GLY A 484 -14.35 8.44 -15.37
N LYS A 485 -15.28 8.69 -16.32
CA LYS A 485 -16.17 7.64 -16.86
C LYS A 485 -15.40 6.56 -17.63
N TYR A 486 -14.33 6.96 -18.33
CA TYR A 486 -13.43 6.03 -18.99
C TYR A 486 -12.74 5.11 -17.97
N LEU A 487 -12.25 5.66 -16.86
CA LEU A 487 -11.64 4.86 -15.78
C LEU A 487 -12.64 3.88 -15.18
N ASP A 488 -13.83 4.33 -14.81
CA ASP A 488 -14.89 3.48 -14.23
C ASP A 488 -15.28 2.33 -15.16
N LYS A 489 -15.46 2.64 -16.45
CA LYS A 489 -15.79 1.63 -17.47
C LYS A 489 -14.74 0.54 -17.61
N ASN A 490 -13.47 0.87 -17.38
CA ASN A 490 -12.34 -0.04 -17.46
C ASN A 490 -11.90 -0.59 -16.09
N GLY A 491 -12.70 -0.40 -15.03
CA GLY A 491 -12.38 -0.90 -13.69
C GLY A 491 -11.12 -0.28 -13.07
N MET A 492 -10.71 0.90 -13.51
CA MET A 492 -9.50 1.56 -13.03
C MET A 492 -9.78 2.45 -11.81
N ASP A 493 -8.94 2.34 -10.80
CA ASP A 493 -8.99 3.15 -9.59
C ASP A 493 -8.65 4.64 -9.84
N ARG A 494 -9.48 5.54 -9.29
CA ARG A 494 -9.28 6.99 -9.37
C ARG A 494 -8.31 7.59 -8.33
N THR A 495 -7.76 6.78 -7.43
CA THR A 495 -6.91 7.23 -6.31
C THR A 495 -5.74 8.09 -6.79
N LYS A 496 -5.18 7.78 -7.96
CA LYS A 496 -4.06 8.52 -8.55
C LYS A 496 -4.46 9.90 -9.06
N LEU A 497 -5.70 10.07 -9.51
CA LEU A 497 -6.23 11.41 -9.85
C LEU A 497 -6.32 12.29 -8.60
N ALA A 498 -6.77 11.75 -7.47
CA ALA A 498 -6.81 12.51 -6.21
C ALA A 498 -5.41 12.95 -5.76
N VAL A 499 -4.38 12.12 -5.95
CA VAL A 499 -2.99 12.51 -5.65
C VAL A 499 -2.52 13.61 -6.61
N LEU A 500 -2.83 13.52 -7.91
CA LEU A 500 -2.51 14.57 -8.89
C LEU A 500 -3.24 15.89 -8.57
N GLU A 501 -4.50 15.82 -8.14
CA GLU A 501 -5.25 16.97 -7.67
C GLU A 501 -4.58 17.64 -6.46
N MET A 502 -4.20 16.84 -5.43
CA MET A 502 -3.49 17.35 -4.26
C MET A 502 -2.16 18.02 -4.62
N LEU A 503 -1.37 17.42 -5.51
CA LEU A 503 -0.13 18.01 -6.01
C LEU A 503 -0.39 19.27 -6.83
N GLY A 504 -1.51 19.32 -7.55
CA GLY A 504 -1.96 20.43 -8.36
C GLY A 504 -2.34 21.69 -7.56
N THR A 505 -2.74 21.53 -6.29
CA THR A 505 -3.15 22.69 -5.45
C THR A 505 -2.07 23.76 -5.30
N GLN A 506 -0.81 23.41 -5.49
CA GLN A 506 0.35 24.32 -5.39
C GLN A 506 0.84 24.80 -6.78
N GLU A 507 0.15 24.41 -7.85
CA GLU A 507 0.59 24.68 -9.21
C GLU A 507 -0.40 25.58 -9.98
N PRO A 508 0.06 26.68 -10.59
CA PRO A 508 -0.84 27.64 -11.23
C PRO A 508 -1.49 27.10 -12.52
N THR A 509 -0.87 26.14 -13.19
CA THR A 509 -1.41 25.54 -14.42
C THR A 509 -1.02 24.06 -14.56
N PRO A 510 -1.73 23.28 -15.41
CA PRO A 510 -1.37 21.91 -15.72
C PRO A 510 0.08 21.72 -16.16
N TRP A 511 0.62 22.67 -16.93
CA TRP A 511 2.03 22.61 -17.37
C TRP A 511 3.02 22.66 -16.20
N HIS A 512 2.73 23.50 -15.21
CA HIS A 512 3.57 23.58 -14.01
C HIS A 512 3.49 22.26 -13.21
N LEU A 513 2.30 21.64 -13.14
CA LEU A 513 2.15 20.33 -12.51
C LEU A 513 3.00 19.26 -13.22
N LEU A 514 2.97 19.18 -14.56
CA LEU A 514 3.80 18.23 -15.29
C LEU A 514 5.31 18.41 -14.98
N ARG A 515 5.80 19.64 -15.02
CA ARG A 515 7.19 19.93 -14.66
C ARG A 515 7.50 19.59 -13.21
N ARG A 516 6.52 19.82 -12.30
CA ARG A 516 6.70 19.46 -10.89
C ARG A 516 6.78 17.96 -10.70
N LEU A 517 5.98 17.17 -11.40
CA LEU A 517 6.04 15.70 -11.36
C LEU A 517 7.42 15.17 -11.79
N GLU A 518 8.00 15.71 -12.87
CA GLU A 518 9.36 15.35 -13.30
C GLU A 518 10.39 15.71 -12.23
N LYS A 519 10.28 16.90 -11.62
CA LYS A 519 11.18 17.32 -10.54
C LYS A 519 11.04 16.44 -9.31
N LEU A 520 9.81 16.11 -8.88
CA LEU A 520 9.55 15.21 -7.74
C LEU A 520 10.13 13.82 -7.98
N ARG A 521 9.98 13.29 -9.20
CA ARG A 521 10.60 12.02 -9.59
C ARG A 521 12.11 12.04 -9.38
N SER A 522 12.77 13.10 -9.83
CA SER A 522 14.22 13.29 -9.65
C SER A 522 14.60 13.45 -8.18
N ILE A 523 13.85 14.22 -7.40
CA ILE A 523 14.07 14.40 -5.96
C ILE A 523 14.02 13.04 -5.25
N ILE A 524 12.96 12.28 -5.46
CA ILE A 524 12.77 10.97 -4.80
C ILE A 524 13.87 9.99 -5.19
N GLN A 525 14.32 10.01 -6.45
CA GLN A 525 15.39 9.14 -6.92
C GLN A 525 16.73 9.42 -6.23
N ASN A 526 17.00 10.68 -5.90
CA ASN A 526 18.26 11.12 -5.33
C ASN A 526 18.16 11.50 -3.85
N HIS A 527 17.02 11.19 -3.19
CA HIS A 527 16.82 11.54 -1.79
C HIS A 527 17.74 10.74 -0.87
N GLU A 528 18.49 11.44 -0.04
CA GLU A 528 19.29 10.87 1.03
C GLU A 528 18.66 11.26 2.38
N ASN A 529 18.50 10.28 3.26
CA ASN A 529 17.90 10.51 4.57
C ASN A 529 18.83 11.36 5.45
N PRO A 530 18.37 12.51 5.94
CA PRO A 530 19.17 13.33 6.86
C PRO A 530 19.51 12.58 8.15
N PRO A 531 20.76 12.61 8.62
CA PRO A 531 21.14 11.98 9.89
C PRO A 531 20.33 12.53 11.06
N GLY A 532 19.77 11.63 11.89
CA GLY A 532 19.00 12.03 13.08
C GLY A 532 17.62 12.63 12.79
N CYS A 533 17.12 12.53 11.56
CA CYS A 533 15.78 12.99 11.22
C CYS A 533 14.72 12.20 12.00
N ARG A 534 13.81 12.91 12.67
CA ARG A 534 12.76 12.32 13.50
C ARG A 534 11.40 12.19 12.80
N PHE A 535 11.21 12.85 11.67
CA PHE A 535 10.00 12.75 10.86
C PHE A 535 10.22 11.75 9.73
N LEU A 536 9.57 10.59 9.85
CA LEU A 536 9.78 9.45 8.97
C LEU A 536 8.52 9.14 8.16
N LEU A 537 8.70 8.93 6.86
CA LEU A 537 7.65 8.50 5.93
C LEU A 537 7.91 7.03 5.54
N SER A 538 6.94 6.15 5.76
CA SER A 538 7.11 4.72 5.45
C SER A 538 5.80 4.05 5.09
N THR A 539 5.86 3.04 4.21
CA THR A 539 4.72 2.15 4.08
C THR A 539 4.57 1.30 5.34
N ILE A 540 3.34 0.89 5.63
CA ILE A 540 3.05 -0.01 6.77
C ILE A 540 3.87 -1.30 6.65
N HIS A 541 4.02 -1.85 5.43
CA HIS A 541 4.82 -3.05 5.17
C HIS A 541 6.31 -2.87 5.54
N SER A 542 6.88 -1.72 5.18
CA SER A 542 8.29 -1.42 5.49
C SER A 542 8.53 -1.08 6.96
N ALA A 543 7.47 -0.73 7.69
CA ALA A 543 7.51 -0.46 9.12
C ALA A 543 7.37 -1.72 9.98
N LYS A 544 7.05 -2.89 9.37
CA LYS A 544 6.97 -4.16 10.11
C LYS A 544 8.31 -4.47 10.79
N GLY A 545 8.25 -4.90 12.05
CA GLY A 545 9.45 -5.14 12.87
C GLY A 545 10.04 -3.88 13.53
N LEU A 546 9.67 -2.68 13.07
CA LEU A 546 10.10 -1.40 13.65
C LEU A 546 9.08 -0.90 14.68
N GLU A 547 9.46 0.16 15.41
CA GLU A 547 8.63 0.81 16.42
C GLU A 547 9.03 2.28 16.56
N TYR A 548 8.05 3.14 16.87
CA TYR A 548 8.20 4.59 16.89
C TYR A 548 7.46 5.19 18.09
N ASP A 549 7.92 6.31 18.62
CA ASP A 549 7.26 6.95 19.75
C ASP A 549 5.86 7.44 19.37
N ARG A 550 5.74 8.08 18.20
CA ARG A 550 4.47 8.52 17.62
C ARG A 550 4.26 7.87 16.25
N VAL A 551 3.06 7.38 15.99
CA VAL A 551 2.62 6.90 14.67
C VAL A 551 1.40 7.70 14.22
N ILE A 552 1.44 8.18 12.99
CA ILE A 552 0.32 8.83 12.31
C ILE A 552 -0.08 7.95 11.12
N LEU A 553 -1.34 7.51 11.07
CA LEU A 553 -1.84 6.68 9.99
C LEU A 553 -2.49 7.56 8.92
N LEU A 554 -1.85 7.63 7.76
CA LEU A 554 -2.26 8.43 6.62
C LEU A 554 -3.11 7.61 5.65
N ASP A 555 -4.15 8.23 5.09
CA ASP A 555 -5.01 7.64 4.06
C ASP A 555 -5.67 6.31 4.47
N VAL A 556 -6.13 6.20 5.70
CA VAL A 556 -6.99 5.11 6.12
C VAL A 556 -8.42 5.40 5.65
N LEU A 557 -8.69 5.10 4.39
CA LEU A 557 -9.93 5.42 3.67
C LEU A 557 -10.41 4.18 2.91
N ASP A 558 -11.74 3.99 2.79
CA ASP A 558 -12.29 2.92 1.96
C ASP A 558 -11.85 3.09 0.50
N GLY A 559 -11.34 2.02 -0.10
CA GLY A 559 -10.68 2.03 -1.42
C GLY A 559 -9.15 2.15 -1.35
N ILE A 560 -8.57 2.47 -0.17
CA ILE A 560 -7.12 2.51 0.07
C ILE A 560 -6.76 1.52 1.18
N LEU A 561 -7.31 1.71 2.38
CA LEU A 561 -7.17 0.81 3.52
C LEU A 561 -8.46 0.86 4.37
N PRO A 562 -9.35 -0.11 4.24
CA PRO A 562 -9.26 -1.31 3.37
C PRO A 562 -9.36 -0.97 1.87
N ALA A 563 -8.73 -1.81 1.04
CA ALA A 563 -8.81 -1.69 -0.42
C ALA A 563 -10.25 -1.89 -0.93
N LYS A 564 -11.02 -2.73 -0.24
CA LYS A 564 -12.44 -2.99 -0.52
C LYS A 564 -13.21 -3.10 0.79
N PRO A 565 -14.32 -2.36 1.00
CA PRO A 565 -15.16 -2.50 2.18
C PRO A 565 -15.73 -3.92 2.33
N GLU A 566 -15.92 -4.40 3.57
CA GLU A 566 -16.41 -5.75 3.87
C GLU A 566 -17.74 -6.07 3.15
N LEU A 567 -18.68 -5.13 3.15
CA LEU A 567 -19.97 -5.27 2.49
C LEU A 567 -19.89 -5.46 0.97
N CYS A 568 -18.75 -5.11 0.37
CA CYS A 568 -18.50 -5.27 -1.05
C CYS A 568 -17.77 -6.58 -1.38
N CYS A 569 -17.30 -7.33 -0.39
CA CYS A 569 -16.64 -8.62 -0.59
C CYS A 569 -17.68 -9.68 -1.01
N ARG A 570 -17.47 -10.29 -2.17
CA ARG A 570 -18.39 -11.28 -2.78
C ARG A 570 -17.83 -12.69 -2.78
N THR A 571 -16.49 -12.81 -2.79
CA THR A 571 -15.80 -14.09 -2.85
C THR A 571 -15.03 -14.37 -1.56
N PRO A 572 -14.70 -15.64 -1.26
CA PRO A 572 -13.83 -15.99 -0.14
C PRO A 572 -12.46 -15.30 -0.22
N GLY A 573 -11.90 -15.16 -1.42
CA GLY A 573 -10.62 -14.48 -1.64
C GLY A 573 -10.68 -12.98 -1.26
N GLU A 574 -11.76 -12.28 -1.64
CA GLU A 574 -11.97 -10.88 -1.24
C GLU A 574 -12.13 -10.73 0.27
N THR A 575 -12.82 -11.67 0.93
CA THR A 575 -12.94 -11.68 2.39
C THR A 575 -11.58 -11.90 3.05
N GLN A 576 -10.77 -12.80 2.51
CA GLN A 576 -9.41 -13.04 3.01
C GLN A 576 -8.52 -11.79 2.84
N GLN A 577 -8.64 -11.10 1.70
CA GLN A 577 -7.94 -9.84 1.45
C GLN A 577 -8.36 -8.75 2.44
N TYR A 578 -9.67 -8.63 2.72
CA TYR A 578 -10.17 -7.70 3.73
C TYR A 578 -9.62 -7.99 5.13
N GLU A 579 -9.54 -9.27 5.53
CA GLU A 579 -8.91 -9.66 6.79
C GLU A 579 -7.40 -9.41 6.79
N GLU A 580 -6.72 -9.50 5.64
CA GLU A 580 -5.31 -9.11 5.51
C GLU A 580 -5.13 -7.60 5.65
N ASP A 581 -5.98 -6.78 5.03
CA ASP A 581 -5.97 -5.32 5.21
C ASP A 581 -6.22 -4.95 6.70
N ARG A 582 -7.09 -5.69 7.40
CA ARG A 582 -7.29 -5.54 8.84
C ARG A 582 -6.01 -5.86 9.63
N ARG A 583 -5.32 -6.94 9.30
CA ARG A 583 -4.00 -7.25 9.90
C ARG A 583 -2.97 -6.17 9.60
N LEU A 584 -2.98 -5.63 8.38
CA LEU A 584 -2.09 -4.53 8.00
C LEU A 584 -2.32 -3.28 8.86
N PHE A 585 -3.57 -2.90 9.04
CA PHE A 585 -3.92 -1.77 9.92
C PHE A 585 -3.56 -2.05 11.39
N TYR A 586 -3.84 -3.26 11.89
CA TYR A 586 -3.42 -3.71 13.22
C TYR A 586 -1.89 -3.64 13.41
N VAL A 587 -1.12 -4.10 12.42
CA VAL A 587 0.35 -3.97 12.44
C VAL A 587 0.74 -2.51 12.53
N ALA A 588 0.12 -1.62 11.76
CA ALA A 588 0.39 -0.19 11.80
C ALA A 588 0.12 0.43 13.18
N MET A 589 -1.03 0.13 13.79
CA MET A 589 -1.38 0.59 15.15
C MET A 589 -0.33 0.17 16.18
N THR A 590 0.11 -1.09 16.12
CA THR A 590 1.06 -1.68 17.08
C THR A 590 2.51 -1.28 16.83
N ARG A 591 2.79 -0.38 15.88
CA ARG A 591 4.12 0.26 15.74
C ARG A 591 4.32 1.42 16.70
N ALA A 592 3.23 2.00 17.21
CA ALA A 592 3.27 3.11 18.15
C ALA A 592 3.67 2.65 19.57
N ARG A 593 4.62 3.35 20.19
CA ARG A 593 4.97 3.17 21.60
C ARG A 593 4.05 3.99 22.49
N GLN A 594 3.93 5.30 22.24
CA GLN A 594 3.29 6.27 23.13
C GLN A 594 2.06 6.95 22.53
N GLN A 595 2.09 7.29 21.24
CA GLN A 595 1.02 8.05 20.59
C GLN A 595 0.61 7.44 19.27
N LEU A 596 -0.69 7.30 19.08
CA LEU A 596 -1.30 6.89 17.82
C LEU A 596 -2.29 7.95 17.36
N VAL A 597 -2.08 8.46 16.14
CA VAL A 597 -2.94 9.46 15.49
C VAL A 597 -3.67 8.84 14.32
N LEU A 598 -4.99 9.01 14.28
CA LEU A 598 -5.87 8.58 13.19
C LEU A 598 -6.61 9.78 12.62
N PHE A 599 -6.83 9.79 11.31
CA PHE A 599 -7.69 10.77 10.67
C PHE A 599 -9.11 10.22 10.51
N ASP A 600 -10.11 11.02 10.94
CA ASP A 600 -11.53 10.79 10.65
C ASP A 600 -11.95 11.75 9.54
N CYS A 601 -11.98 11.26 8.31
CA CYS A 601 -12.30 12.06 7.12
C CYS A 601 -13.82 12.07 6.89
N ALA A 602 -14.44 13.25 6.95
CA ALA A 602 -15.89 13.37 6.88
C ALA A 602 -16.47 13.03 5.50
N ALA A 603 -15.76 13.39 4.42
CA ALA A 603 -16.19 13.15 3.04
C ALA A 603 -15.87 11.74 2.54
N GLU A 604 -14.81 11.13 3.06
CA GLU A 604 -14.25 9.85 2.61
C GLU A 604 -14.03 8.96 3.84
N ARG A 605 -15.07 8.25 4.27
CA ARG A 605 -15.02 7.43 5.49
C ARG A 605 -14.20 6.18 5.32
N SER A 606 -13.71 5.65 6.43
CA SER A 606 -13.10 4.33 6.52
C SER A 606 -13.86 3.44 7.48
N ALA A 607 -14.26 2.26 7.03
CA ALA A 607 -14.83 1.24 7.89
C ALA A 607 -13.89 0.91 9.06
N PHE A 608 -12.58 0.92 8.85
CA PHE A 608 -11.58 0.63 9.89
C PHE A 608 -11.51 1.73 10.95
N VAL A 609 -11.56 3.00 10.54
CA VAL A 609 -11.61 4.12 11.50
C VAL A 609 -12.91 4.09 12.29
N ASP A 610 -14.06 3.89 11.64
CA ASP A 610 -15.36 3.78 12.31
C ASP A 610 -15.38 2.64 13.35
N GLU A 611 -14.75 1.51 13.04
CA GLU A 611 -14.64 0.38 13.97
C GLU A 611 -13.79 0.72 15.21
N VAL A 612 -12.68 1.42 15.05
CA VAL A 612 -11.84 1.88 16.18
C VAL A 612 -12.61 2.89 17.01
N LEU A 613 -13.26 3.88 16.38
CA LEU A 613 -14.03 4.92 17.05
C LEU A 613 -15.20 4.36 17.85
N SER A 614 -15.92 3.37 17.31
CA SER A 614 -17.08 2.76 17.96
C SER A 614 -16.76 2.10 19.32
N GLY A 615 -15.49 1.78 19.56
CA GLY A 615 -15.00 1.17 20.79
C GLY A 615 -14.40 2.16 21.80
N LEU A 616 -14.30 3.46 21.46
CA LEU A 616 -13.71 4.45 22.37
C LEU A 616 -14.77 4.99 23.38
N PRO A 617 -14.39 5.19 24.67
CA PRO A 617 -15.29 5.77 25.65
C PRO A 617 -15.74 7.19 25.26
N GLY A 618 -17.03 7.47 25.39
CA GLY A 618 -17.60 8.80 25.15
C GLY A 618 -17.91 9.15 23.69
N GLN A 619 -17.59 8.30 22.72
CA GLN A 619 -18.06 8.49 21.34
C GLN A 619 -19.39 7.78 21.13
N ARG A 620 -20.43 8.54 20.76
CA ARG A 620 -21.74 8.01 20.39
C ARG A 620 -21.57 7.08 19.19
N LYS A 621 -22.22 5.89 19.23
CA LYS A 621 -22.46 5.10 18.01
C LYS A 621 -23.04 6.06 16.97
N ARG A 622 -22.31 6.35 15.92
CA ARG A 622 -22.90 7.00 14.74
C ARG A 622 -23.92 5.99 14.23
N HIS A 623 -25.20 6.37 14.25
CA HIS A 623 -26.27 5.56 13.68
C HIS A 623 -25.85 5.15 12.26
N ASP A 624 -26.14 3.89 11.94
CA ASP A 624 -26.02 3.31 10.62
C ASP A 624 -26.59 4.29 9.58
N ALA A 625 -25.71 5.10 9.00
CA ALA A 625 -26.05 5.83 7.79
C ALA A 625 -26.09 4.76 6.71
N GLU A 626 -27.22 4.58 6.08
CA GLU A 626 -27.47 3.69 4.98
C GLU A 626 -26.27 3.61 4.03
N PRO A 627 -25.93 2.41 3.51
CA PRO A 627 -24.82 2.26 2.57
C PRO A 627 -25.02 3.26 1.43
N ALA A 628 -23.95 4.00 1.11
CA ALA A 628 -23.90 4.93 -0.02
C ALA A 628 -24.00 4.15 -1.36
N GLY A 629 -25.16 3.57 -1.59
CA GLY A 629 -25.54 2.77 -2.76
C GLY A 629 -26.92 3.07 -3.32
N ARG A 630 -27.69 3.90 -2.62
CA ARG A 630 -28.83 4.59 -3.24
C ARG A 630 -28.35 6.00 -3.57
N ARG A 631 -28.15 6.27 -4.85
CA ARG A 631 -28.21 7.64 -5.37
C ARG A 631 -29.44 8.27 -4.72
N THR A 632 -29.23 9.12 -3.72
CA THR A 632 -30.24 10.11 -3.37
C THR A 632 -30.56 10.81 -4.69
N PRO A 633 -31.82 10.93 -5.06
CA PRO A 633 -32.18 11.83 -6.13
C PRO A 633 -31.48 13.16 -5.79
N PRO A 634 -30.96 13.88 -6.79
CA PRO A 634 -30.30 15.16 -6.55
C PRO A 634 -31.16 15.93 -5.55
N PRO A 635 -30.58 16.55 -4.51
CA PRO A 635 -31.36 17.20 -3.45
C PRO A 635 -32.45 17.98 -4.14
N ALA A 636 -33.70 17.68 -3.79
CA ALA A 636 -34.84 18.35 -4.38
C ALA A 636 -34.50 19.82 -4.45
N ALA A 637 -34.52 20.37 -5.63
CA ALA A 637 -34.08 21.73 -5.90
C ALA A 637 -34.49 22.58 -4.70
N ARG A 638 -33.53 23.17 -3.99
CA ARG A 638 -33.80 24.07 -2.88
C ARG A 638 -34.93 24.96 -3.38
N ALA A 639 -36.00 25.03 -2.60
CA ALA A 639 -37.10 25.96 -2.94
C ALA A 639 -36.45 27.24 -3.41
N PRO A 640 -36.80 27.77 -4.60
CA PRO A 640 -36.15 28.95 -5.16
C PRO A 640 -36.08 29.98 -4.05
N LEU A 641 -34.88 30.46 -3.76
CA LEU A 641 -34.71 31.60 -2.84
C LEU A 641 -35.61 32.71 -3.34
N PRO A 642 -36.32 33.40 -2.45
CA PRO A 642 -37.19 34.50 -2.86
C PRO A 642 -36.39 35.45 -3.76
N PRO A 643 -36.93 35.94 -4.86
CA PRO A 643 -36.24 36.82 -5.80
C PRO A 643 -35.65 38.01 -5.03
N VAL A 644 -34.36 38.28 -5.23
CA VAL A 644 -33.72 39.49 -4.68
C VAL A 644 -34.32 40.67 -5.42
N ASP A 645 -34.95 41.57 -4.71
CA ASP A 645 -35.46 42.80 -5.26
C ASP A 645 -34.29 43.68 -5.77
N VAL A 646 -34.21 43.87 -7.07
CA VAL A 646 -33.14 44.66 -7.71
C VAL A 646 -33.09 46.08 -7.18
N ASP A 647 -34.24 46.67 -6.88
CA ASP A 647 -34.32 48.04 -6.36
C ASP A 647 -33.70 48.16 -4.97
N SER A 648 -33.77 47.10 -4.15
CA SER A 648 -33.16 47.07 -2.82
C SER A 648 -31.63 47.04 -2.82
N ILE A 649 -31.01 46.57 -3.93
CA ILE A 649 -29.56 46.49 -4.07
C ILE A 649 -28.97 47.55 -5.01
N THR A 650 -29.80 48.43 -5.56
CA THR A 650 -29.39 49.52 -6.45
C THR A 650 -29.61 50.91 -5.86
N ALA A 651 -30.16 51.04 -4.65
CA ALA A 651 -30.29 52.35 -4.01
C ALA A 651 -28.91 52.88 -3.58
N VAL A 652 -28.55 54.11 -4.04
CA VAL A 652 -27.27 54.73 -3.62
C VAL A 652 -27.27 54.92 -2.11
N GLY A 653 -26.22 54.45 -1.44
CA GLY A 653 -26.11 54.45 0.03
C GLY A 653 -26.64 53.15 0.69
N ALA A 654 -27.26 52.24 -0.08
CA ALA A 654 -27.71 50.96 0.50
C ALA A 654 -26.54 50.12 0.96
N HIS A 655 -26.70 49.47 2.12
CA HIS A 655 -25.77 48.43 2.61
C HIS A 655 -26.15 47.09 1.98
N VAL A 656 -25.17 46.47 1.33
CA VAL A 656 -25.36 45.23 0.61
C VAL A 656 -24.27 44.24 0.97
N ARG A 657 -24.59 42.93 0.90
CA ARG A 657 -23.61 41.89 1.08
C ARG A 657 -23.47 41.08 -0.22
N HIS A 658 -22.25 40.91 -0.68
CA HIS A 658 -21.94 40.06 -1.83
C HIS A 658 -21.31 38.75 -1.39
N ALA A 659 -21.72 37.63 -1.99
CA ALA A 659 -21.29 36.29 -1.64
C ALA A 659 -19.74 36.09 -1.62
N VAL A 660 -19.02 36.84 -2.47
CA VAL A 660 -17.56 36.72 -2.62
C VAL A 660 -16.82 37.93 -1.99
N PHE A 661 -17.38 39.16 -2.10
CA PHE A 661 -16.69 40.38 -1.69
C PHE A 661 -17.07 40.86 -0.27
N GLY A 662 -18.03 40.19 0.37
CA GLY A 662 -18.47 40.54 1.73
C GLY A 662 -19.36 41.79 1.75
N PRO A 663 -19.43 42.48 2.92
CA PRO A 663 -20.27 43.69 3.06
C PRO A 663 -19.71 44.87 2.26
N GLY A 664 -20.62 45.69 1.76
CA GLY A 664 -20.27 46.88 0.99
C GLY A 664 -21.39 47.90 0.96
N THR A 665 -21.12 49.11 0.46
CA THR A 665 -22.09 50.21 0.30
C THR A 665 -22.17 50.62 -1.16
N VAL A 666 -23.38 50.78 -1.66
CA VAL A 666 -23.63 51.22 -3.03
C VAL A 666 -23.24 52.70 -3.20
N GLU A 667 -22.27 52.97 -4.08
CA GLU A 667 -21.77 54.32 -4.32
C GLU A 667 -22.46 55.04 -5.50
N SER A 668 -22.72 54.31 -6.56
CA SER A 668 -23.37 54.87 -7.75
C SER A 668 -24.08 53.79 -8.56
N VAL A 669 -25.09 54.24 -9.30
CA VAL A 669 -25.88 53.39 -10.21
C VAL A 669 -25.96 54.07 -11.58
N ALA A 670 -25.63 53.33 -12.64
CA ALA A 670 -25.67 53.77 -14.01
C ALA A 670 -26.37 52.71 -14.88
N GLY A 671 -27.66 52.88 -15.06
CA GLY A 671 -28.50 51.87 -15.72
C GLY A 671 -28.49 50.55 -14.98
N ARG A 672 -28.05 49.47 -15.62
CA ARG A 672 -27.93 48.13 -14.98
C ARG A 672 -26.65 47.93 -14.15
N ARG A 673 -25.71 48.89 -14.17
CA ARG A 673 -24.44 48.79 -13.45
C ARG A 673 -24.53 49.49 -12.10
N VAL A 674 -24.19 48.75 -11.05
CA VAL A 674 -24.08 49.25 -9.68
C VAL A 674 -22.61 49.19 -9.24
N THR A 675 -22.10 50.33 -8.75
CA THR A 675 -20.76 50.38 -8.15
C THR A 675 -20.89 50.30 -6.63
N VAL A 676 -20.29 49.30 -6.05
CA VAL A 676 -20.32 49.02 -4.62
C VAL A 676 -18.92 49.14 -4.05
N ARG A 677 -18.74 49.85 -2.95
CA ARG A 677 -17.51 49.94 -2.19
C ARG A 677 -17.49 48.82 -1.17
N PHE A 678 -16.62 47.83 -1.41
CA PHE A 678 -16.30 46.75 -0.48
C PHE A 678 -15.02 47.10 0.29
N THR A 679 -14.70 46.29 1.34
CA THR A 679 -13.46 46.44 2.10
C THR A 679 -12.21 46.34 1.21
N ALA A 680 -12.27 45.53 0.15
CA ALA A 680 -11.20 45.33 -0.83
C ALA A 680 -11.16 46.38 -1.95
N GLY A 681 -11.99 47.46 -1.89
CA GLY A 681 -12.09 48.52 -2.88
C GLY A 681 -13.40 48.50 -3.68
N PRO A 682 -13.64 49.54 -4.53
CA PRO A 682 -14.87 49.65 -5.29
C PRO A 682 -14.92 48.63 -6.43
N ARG A 683 -16.11 48.08 -6.69
CA ARG A 683 -16.41 47.14 -7.78
C ARG A 683 -17.69 47.53 -8.50
N THR A 684 -17.65 47.48 -9.81
CA THR A 684 -18.84 47.71 -10.64
C THR A 684 -19.40 46.36 -11.08
N LEU A 685 -20.66 46.09 -10.74
CA LEU A 685 -21.37 44.83 -10.95
C LEU A 685 -22.62 45.06 -11.81
N ASP A 686 -23.10 44.05 -12.50
CA ASP A 686 -24.42 44.12 -13.18
C ASP A 686 -25.50 43.73 -12.14
N ALA A 687 -26.36 44.68 -11.78
CA ALA A 687 -27.35 44.52 -10.72
C ALA A 687 -28.32 43.37 -11.00
N GLN A 688 -28.73 43.19 -12.25
CA GLN A 688 -29.64 42.14 -12.63
C GLN A 688 -28.98 40.73 -12.50
N VAL A 689 -27.75 40.64 -12.98
CA VAL A 689 -27.00 39.35 -12.90
C VAL A 689 -26.72 38.93 -11.44
N VAL A 690 -26.33 39.88 -10.58
CA VAL A 690 -26.08 39.56 -9.18
C VAL A 690 -27.34 39.24 -8.39
N ALA A 691 -28.48 39.84 -8.77
CA ALA A 691 -29.79 39.50 -8.19
C ALA A 691 -30.30 38.14 -8.68
N GLU A 692 -30.30 37.86 -9.98
CA GLU A 692 -30.76 36.61 -10.58
C GLU A 692 -29.95 35.40 -10.09
N ARG A 693 -28.65 35.63 -9.84
CA ARG A 693 -27.75 34.57 -9.31
C ARG A 693 -27.65 34.55 -7.81
N HIS A 694 -28.42 35.35 -7.09
CA HIS A 694 -28.37 35.50 -5.62
C HIS A 694 -26.93 35.73 -5.09
N LEU A 695 -26.13 36.51 -5.84
CA LEU A 695 -24.76 36.83 -5.46
C LEU A 695 -24.65 38.08 -4.58
N MET A 696 -25.67 38.94 -4.57
CA MET A 696 -25.74 40.14 -3.73
C MET A 696 -27.16 40.36 -3.24
N TRP A 697 -27.31 40.78 -1.97
CA TRP A 697 -28.60 41.11 -1.32
C TRP A 697 -28.43 42.30 -0.37
N ALA A 698 -29.51 42.96 -0.04
CA ALA A 698 -29.51 44.04 0.93
C ALA A 698 -29.27 43.50 2.33
N GLU A 699 -28.47 44.20 3.13
CA GLU A 699 -28.13 43.84 4.52
C GLU A 699 -29.16 44.43 5.50
#